data_e6e2ba5418424a2ebc9b07528e659072
#
_entry.id   e6e2ba5418424a2ebc9b07528e659072
#
_cell.length_a   1.000
_cell.length_b   1.000
_cell.length_c   1.000
_cell.angle_alpha   90.00
_cell.angle_beta   90.00
_cell.angle_gamma   90.00
#
_symmetry.space_group_name_H-M   'P 1'
#
loop_
_entity.id
_entity.type
_entity.pdbx_description
1 polymer ?
#
loop_
_entity_poly.entity_id
_entity_poly.type
_entity_poly.pdbx_seq_one_letter_code
_entity_poly.pdbx_strand_id
1 'polypeptide(L)'
;MIPSPTVTEALCITGGPRSGKTGALVERAAAWAEAIPAGPVAQPPFLFFCASPVTIDDTTSRLSQRGLADAPAEAAGPAKSAACQHGPRTSLCTGLVTTPFDYACRILADPLAQRATGRGGRVLSQAEEAVFYEDLKTCGLKRRRLRELWAFLQCGLVNLSDSDPDWIQTTEEQAVLDLARSILIFEEAVLPGEAVNLAVRALEAEPALRQRFGSPVVLADDYLLMSRASQRLVNLLATGKIAVAGSEKTALPAFEPYPCATGFAEFETAHAPLQRVTLEAPFRSLERAWEAAPDLAGEMALIARTIAEELAGGTSPDAIAVVGTNRTWRANLQRALTSVDIPAAPMRHPAFKAPKGDLAPASDNEREHVLRQLRDSITRPDDSHGSRACTRAGINDAATRNNPPASPCAGDSIAWRQWLSFDDALGRSAAVSELRRIAQPQGLNLAEALAALDADALPGLPATSPFTQSLLTPYREAQRLLAKRSGNDQPTIVTSPAAAANRARESSSSSKADTALSLANLTETRENDAAATPTSPAPAVAIAAPEDLFGHTFEVVIFGGFVNGFIPSRDMCDPGVIVGGARVRQEATDRDTIALAEQRATRRLLFTSFESCDLETAERLRLHIPRIRLRNGVRTCDIEPSNYLQELNLGIRQTSGPTDQSHPSA
;
A
#
# COMPACT_ATOMS: atom_id res chain seq x y z
N MET A 1 -2.49 -29.75 15.48
CA MET A 1 -2.55 -29.40 14.05
C MET A 1 -3.87 -29.92 13.50
N ILE A 2 -4.78 -29.03 13.10
CA ILE A 2 -6.01 -29.41 12.41
C ILE A 2 -5.60 -29.74 10.97
N PRO A 3 -6.00 -30.89 10.40
CA PRO A 3 -5.62 -31.27 9.05
C PRO A 3 -6.07 -30.15 8.08
N SER A 4 -5.15 -29.73 7.21
CA SER A 4 -5.48 -28.87 6.09
C SER A 4 -6.58 -29.54 5.25
N PRO A 5 -7.50 -28.78 4.64
CA PRO A 5 -8.48 -29.36 3.73
C PRO A 5 -7.73 -30.19 2.70
N THR A 6 -8.30 -31.33 2.30
CA THR A 6 -7.69 -32.25 1.35
C THR A 6 -7.66 -31.59 -0.03
N VAL A 7 -6.55 -30.91 -0.34
CA VAL A 7 -6.25 -30.43 -1.68
C VAL A 7 -6.03 -31.66 -2.56
N THR A 8 -6.81 -31.79 -3.64
CA THR A 8 -6.77 -32.93 -4.56
C THR A 8 -5.76 -32.75 -5.69
N GLU A 9 -5.44 -31.51 -6.03
CA GLU A 9 -4.48 -31.16 -7.08
C GLU A 9 -3.74 -29.86 -6.69
N ALA A 10 -2.42 -29.92 -6.66
CA ALA A 10 -1.57 -28.78 -6.35
C ALA A 10 -0.56 -28.53 -7.48
N LEU A 11 -0.41 -27.27 -7.89
CA LEU A 11 0.46 -26.85 -8.99
C LEU A 11 1.34 -25.69 -8.57
N CYS A 12 2.65 -25.79 -8.80
CA CYS A 12 3.60 -24.70 -8.68
C CYS A 12 4.16 -24.31 -10.05
N ILE A 13 3.94 -23.07 -10.48
CA ILE A 13 4.43 -22.51 -11.73
C ILE A 13 5.60 -21.59 -11.45
N THR A 14 6.78 -21.98 -11.89
CA THR A 14 8.01 -21.18 -11.73
C THR A 14 8.48 -20.67 -13.08
N GLY A 15 9.24 -19.58 -13.08
CA GLY A 15 9.81 -19.06 -14.32
C GLY A 15 10.41 -17.69 -14.12
N GLY A 16 11.32 -17.34 -15.03
CA GLY A 16 11.94 -16.03 -15.05
C GLY A 16 10.97 -14.88 -15.36
N PRO A 17 11.49 -13.67 -15.45
CA PRO A 17 10.73 -12.52 -15.93
C PRO A 17 10.08 -12.80 -17.28
N ARG A 18 8.84 -12.34 -17.47
CA ARG A 18 8.07 -12.44 -18.74
C ARG A 18 7.89 -13.86 -19.29
N SER A 19 8.05 -14.87 -18.49
CA SER A 19 7.82 -16.27 -18.92
C SER A 19 6.34 -16.63 -19.14
N GLY A 20 5.41 -15.70 -18.83
CA GLY A 20 3.97 -15.93 -19.03
C GLY A 20 3.26 -16.62 -17.85
N LYS A 21 3.82 -16.54 -16.64
CA LYS A 21 3.27 -17.17 -15.42
C LYS A 21 1.81 -16.81 -15.16
N THR A 22 1.46 -15.51 -15.16
CA THR A 22 0.08 -15.04 -15.00
C THR A 22 -0.84 -15.61 -16.06
N GLY A 23 -0.40 -15.66 -17.34
CA GLY A 23 -1.15 -16.28 -18.41
C GLY A 23 -1.40 -17.76 -18.16
N ALA A 24 -0.38 -18.49 -17.70
CA ALA A 24 -0.51 -19.90 -17.36
C ALA A 24 -1.48 -20.15 -16.20
N LEU A 25 -1.52 -19.26 -15.18
CA LEU A 25 -2.53 -19.32 -14.13
C LEU A 25 -3.95 -19.06 -14.66
N VAL A 26 -4.13 -18.08 -15.54
CA VAL A 26 -5.43 -17.78 -16.17
C VAL A 26 -5.93 -18.96 -17.00
N GLU A 27 -5.06 -19.61 -17.80
CA GLU A 27 -5.41 -20.84 -18.53
C GLU A 27 -5.78 -21.98 -17.58
N ARG A 28 -5.06 -22.10 -16.45
CA ARG A 28 -5.38 -23.12 -15.45
C ARG A 28 -6.72 -22.82 -14.76
N ALA A 29 -7.02 -21.55 -14.46
CA ALA A 29 -8.30 -21.13 -13.94
C ALA A 29 -9.45 -21.53 -14.88
N ALA A 30 -9.30 -21.30 -16.19
CA ALA A 30 -10.28 -21.71 -17.20
C ALA A 30 -10.51 -23.22 -17.19
N ALA A 31 -9.44 -24.00 -17.30
CA ALA A 31 -9.52 -25.46 -17.32
C ALA A 31 -10.13 -26.07 -16.05
N TRP A 32 -9.89 -25.44 -14.89
CA TRP A 32 -10.42 -25.92 -13.63
C TRP A 32 -11.85 -25.45 -13.37
N ALA A 33 -12.22 -24.22 -13.81
CA ALA A 33 -13.58 -23.70 -13.69
C ALA A 33 -14.60 -24.51 -14.49
N GLU A 34 -14.25 -24.99 -15.68
CA GLU A 34 -15.10 -25.87 -16.51
C GLU A 34 -15.46 -27.17 -15.79
N ALA A 35 -14.62 -27.66 -14.91
CA ALA A 35 -14.81 -28.92 -14.18
C ALA A 35 -15.57 -28.75 -12.85
N ILE A 36 -15.91 -27.50 -12.44
CA ILE A 36 -16.63 -27.24 -11.19
C ILE A 36 -18.14 -27.42 -11.45
N PRO A 37 -18.81 -28.35 -10.76
CA PRO A 37 -20.27 -28.47 -10.84
C PRO A 37 -20.88 -27.17 -10.30
N ALA A 38 -21.97 -26.69 -10.91
CA ALA A 38 -22.73 -25.55 -10.43
C ALA A 38 -23.18 -25.81 -8.99
N GLY A 39 -22.45 -25.23 -8.05
CA GLY A 39 -22.72 -25.34 -6.61
C GLY A 39 -23.70 -24.27 -6.12
N PRO A 40 -24.11 -24.31 -4.85
CA PRO A 40 -24.95 -23.28 -4.27
C PRO A 40 -24.26 -21.92 -4.37
N VAL A 41 -25.02 -20.90 -4.78
CA VAL A 41 -24.60 -19.53 -5.17
C VAL A 41 -23.78 -18.75 -4.12
N ALA A 42 -23.51 -19.32 -2.94
CA ALA A 42 -22.90 -18.61 -1.82
C ALA A 42 -21.39 -18.44 -1.88
N GLN A 43 -20.66 -19.18 -2.72
CA GLN A 43 -19.19 -19.16 -2.80
C GLN A 43 -18.73 -18.88 -4.23
N PRO A 44 -17.67 -18.07 -4.43
CA PRO A 44 -17.07 -17.92 -5.75
C PRO A 44 -16.50 -19.26 -6.22
N PRO A 45 -16.67 -19.64 -7.51
CA PRO A 45 -16.16 -20.90 -8.05
C PRO A 45 -14.64 -20.98 -7.96
N PHE A 46 -13.97 -19.85 -8.01
CA PHE A 46 -12.53 -19.75 -7.74
C PHE A 46 -12.17 -18.42 -7.09
N LEU A 47 -11.05 -18.43 -6.36
CA LEU A 47 -10.37 -17.26 -5.81
C LEU A 47 -9.06 -17.08 -6.56
N PHE A 48 -8.81 -15.87 -7.08
CA PHE A 48 -7.54 -15.51 -7.68
C PHE A 48 -6.89 -14.40 -6.84
N PHE A 49 -5.78 -14.73 -6.19
CA PHE A 49 -5.03 -13.79 -5.36
C PHE A 49 -3.92 -13.12 -6.14
N CYS A 50 -3.91 -11.79 -6.13
CA CYS A 50 -2.83 -10.96 -6.64
C CYS A 50 -1.99 -10.44 -5.45
N ALA A 51 -0.66 -10.46 -5.58
CA ALA A 51 0.23 -9.92 -4.55
C ALA A 51 0.13 -8.39 -4.42
N SER A 52 -0.48 -7.71 -5.38
CA SER A 52 -0.67 -6.25 -5.37
C SER A 52 -2.05 -5.88 -5.91
N PRO A 53 -2.73 -4.86 -5.35
CA PRO A 53 -3.99 -4.37 -5.89
C PRO A 53 -3.88 -3.83 -7.33
N VAL A 54 -2.70 -3.37 -7.74
CA VAL A 54 -2.46 -2.84 -9.10
C VAL A 54 -2.60 -3.92 -10.19
N THR A 55 -2.36 -5.19 -9.85
CA THR A 55 -2.47 -6.30 -10.82
C THR A 55 -3.89 -6.86 -10.93
N ILE A 56 -4.83 -6.42 -10.09
CA ILE A 56 -6.21 -6.90 -10.08
C ILE A 56 -6.90 -6.62 -11.42
N ASP A 57 -6.81 -5.40 -11.93
CA ASP A 57 -7.51 -4.98 -13.15
C ASP A 57 -7.00 -5.72 -14.39
N ASP A 58 -5.68 -5.88 -14.55
CA ASP A 58 -5.09 -6.67 -15.64
C ASP A 58 -5.52 -8.14 -15.55
N THR A 59 -5.46 -8.74 -14.36
CA THR A 59 -5.88 -10.14 -14.13
C THR A 59 -7.37 -10.31 -14.40
N THR A 60 -8.20 -9.39 -13.90
CA THR A 60 -9.66 -9.41 -14.14
C THR A 60 -9.97 -9.27 -15.61
N SER A 61 -9.28 -8.38 -16.33
CA SER A 61 -9.45 -8.22 -17.78
C SER A 61 -9.11 -9.50 -18.56
N ARG A 62 -8.02 -10.19 -18.19
CA ARG A 62 -7.62 -11.46 -18.80
C ARG A 62 -8.63 -12.57 -18.54
N LEU A 63 -9.15 -12.64 -17.31
CA LEU A 63 -10.19 -13.62 -16.94
C LEU A 63 -11.53 -13.30 -17.63
N SER A 64 -11.88 -12.02 -17.77
CA SER A 64 -13.10 -11.58 -18.48
C SER A 64 -13.06 -11.92 -19.97
N GLN A 65 -11.90 -11.83 -20.61
CA GLN A 65 -11.69 -12.31 -21.99
C GLN A 65 -11.97 -13.81 -22.16
N ARG A 66 -11.88 -14.58 -21.07
CA ARG A 66 -12.22 -16.01 -21.01
C ARG A 66 -13.63 -16.26 -20.46
N GLY A 67 -14.42 -15.22 -20.17
CA GLY A 67 -15.75 -15.35 -19.60
C GLY A 67 -15.80 -15.80 -18.14
N LEU A 68 -14.68 -15.69 -17.40
CA LEU A 68 -14.51 -16.19 -16.04
C LEU A 68 -14.68 -15.13 -14.95
N ALA A 69 -14.67 -13.86 -15.31
CA ALA A 69 -14.89 -12.74 -14.41
C ALA A 69 -15.74 -11.65 -15.09
N ASP A 70 -16.42 -10.83 -14.32
CA ASP A 70 -17.10 -9.65 -14.86
C ASP A 70 -16.06 -8.61 -15.31
N ALA A 71 -16.34 -7.92 -16.43
CA ALA A 71 -15.45 -6.89 -16.90
C ALA A 71 -15.33 -5.75 -15.87
N PRO A 72 -14.14 -5.13 -15.70
CA PRO A 72 -13.97 -3.96 -14.83
C PRO A 72 -15.00 -2.88 -15.17
N ALA A 73 -15.54 -2.23 -14.14
CA ALA A 73 -16.61 -1.23 -14.32
C ALA A 73 -16.21 -0.06 -15.22
N GLU A 74 -14.93 0.25 -15.32
CA GLU A 74 -14.38 1.32 -16.17
C GLU A 74 -14.36 0.96 -17.67
N ALA A 75 -14.31 -0.32 -18.02
CA ALA A 75 -14.36 -0.77 -19.43
C ALA A 75 -15.77 -0.70 -20.02
N ALA A 76 -16.81 -0.57 -19.20
CA ALA A 76 -18.17 -0.37 -19.61
C ALA A 76 -18.45 1.14 -19.77
N GLY A 77 -18.16 1.72 -20.95
CA GLY A 77 -18.49 3.11 -21.23
C GLY A 77 -19.97 3.45 -20.93
N PRO A 78 -20.31 4.73 -20.71
CA PRO A 78 -21.62 5.17 -20.18
C PRO A 78 -22.84 4.71 -21.01
N ALA A 79 -22.64 4.27 -22.25
CA ALA A 79 -23.72 3.78 -23.12
C ALA A 79 -24.21 2.36 -22.79
N LYS A 80 -23.45 1.55 -22.02
CA LYS A 80 -23.85 0.16 -21.68
C LYS A 80 -24.52 0.03 -20.31
N SER A 81 -24.42 1.04 -19.45
CA SER A 81 -25.05 1.04 -18.12
C SER A 81 -26.58 1.08 -18.17
N ALA A 82 -27.17 1.66 -19.21
CA ALA A 82 -28.63 1.78 -19.35
C ALA A 82 -29.33 0.53 -19.92
N ALA A 83 -28.57 -0.41 -20.51
CA ALA A 83 -29.14 -1.59 -21.19
C ALA A 83 -29.16 -2.87 -20.31
N CYS A 84 -28.70 -2.80 -19.06
CA CYS A 84 -28.61 -3.94 -18.16
C CYS A 84 -29.82 -4.13 -17.22
N GLN A 85 -30.95 -3.46 -17.49
CA GLN A 85 -32.20 -3.73 -16.79
C GLN A 85 -33.03 -4.71 -17.62
N HIS A 86 -33.36 -5.86 -17.00
CA HIS A 86 -34.34 -6.86 -17.41
C HIS A 86 -33.93 -7.90 -18.48
N GLY A 87 -33.31 -8.95 -18.01
CA GLY A 87 -33.37 -10.31 -18.56
C GLY A 87 -32.85 -11.30 -17.54
N PRO A 88 -33.37 -12.54 -17.40
CA PRO A 88 -32.80 -13.54 -16.54
C PRO A 88 -31.43 -13.92 -17.09
N ARG A 89 -30.37 -13.23 -16.62
CA ARG A 89 -29.00 -13.69 -16.84
C ARG A 89 -28.84 -14.95 -16.01
N THR A 90 -28.64 -16.07 -16.67
CA THR A 90 -27.95 -17.21 -16.11
C THR A 90 -26.60 -16.67 -15.63
N SER A 91 -26.54 -16.30 -14.34
CA SER A 91 -25.30 -15.91 -13.67
C SER A 91 -24.40 -17.14 -13.69
N LEU A 92 -23.56 -17.24 -14.72
CA LEU A 92 -22.36 -18.06 -14.63
C LEU A 92 -21.59 -17.51 -13.44
N CYS A 93 -21.35 -18.38 -12.46
CA CYS A 93 -20.64 -18.03 -11.23
C CYS A 93 -19.30 -17.40 -11.61
N THR A 94 -19.16 -16.10 -11.41
CA THR A 94 -17.92 -15.37 -11.70
C THR A 94 -16.92 -15.57 -10.57
N GLY A 95 -15.65 -15.83 -10.91
CA GLY A 95 -14.56 -15.92 -9.94
C GLY A 95 -14.26 -14.57 -9.30
N LEU A 96 -13.67 -14.59 -8.11
CA LEU A 96 -13.26 -13.40 -7.39
C LEU A 96 -11.75 -13.17 -7.52
N VAL A 97 -11.35 -12.01 -8.05
CA VAL A 97 -9.96 -11.54 -8.07
C VAL A 97 -9.77 -10.54 -6.93
N THR A 98 -8.76 -10.74 -6.09
CA THR A 98 -8.58 -9.94 -4.87
C THR A 98 -7.12 -9.99 -4.38
N THR A 99 -6.79 -9.18 -3.37
CA THR A 99 -5.54 -9.35 -2.61
C THR A 99 -5.76 -10.19 -1.35
N PRO A 100 -4.71 -10.81 -0.77
CA PRO A 100 -4.82 -11.47 0.53
C PRO A 100 -5.34 -10.53 1.62
N PHE A 101 -4.91 -9.27 1.61
CA PHE A 101 -5.33 -8.26 2.57
C PHE A 101 -6.83 -7.95 2.48
N ASP A 102 -7.35 -7.65 1.28
CA ASP A 102 -8.76 -7.32 1.10
C ASP A 102 -9.65 -8.51 1.47
N TYR A 103 -9.20 -9.72 1.14
CA TYR A 103 -9.94 -10.92 1.51
C TYR A 103 -9.89 -11.20 3.02
N ALA A 104 -8.77 -10.93 3.68
CA ALA A 104 -8.66 -10.99 5.14
C ALA A 104 -9.61 -10.01 5.83
N CYS A 105 -9.72 -8.76 5.33
CA CYS A 105 -10.69 -7.78 5.82
C CYS A 105 -12.13 -8.30 5.71
N ARG A 106 -12.46 -8.97 4.59
CA ARG A 106 -13.77 -9.60 4.40
C ARG A 106 -14.03 -10.73 5.40
N ILE A 107 -13.03 -11.57 5.71
CA ILE A 107 -13.14 -12.61 6.74
C ILE A 107 -13.34 -11.98 8.12
N LEU A 108 -12.56 -10.97 8.47
CA LEU A 108 -12.63 -10.31 9.80
C LEU A 108 -13.92 -9.53 10.02
N ALA A 109 -14.63 -9.16 8.97
CA ALA A 109 -15.97 -8.59 9.08
C ALA A 109 -17.03 -9.62 9.53
N ASP A 110 -16.74 -10.93 9.47
CA ASP A 110 -17.65 -11.98 9.89
C ASP A 110 -17.72 -12.07 11.41
N PRO A 111 -18.93 -12.12 12.02
CA PRO A 111 -19.10 -12.25 13.47
C PRO A 111 -18.44 -13.50 14.08
N LEU A 112 -18.29 -14.59 13.32
CA LEU A 112 -17.56 -15.79 13.77
C LEU A 112 -16.06 -15.49 13.92
N ALA A 113 -15.47 -14.77 12.95
CA ALA A 113 -14.06 -14.38 13.01
C ALA A 113 -13.80 -13.42 14.18
N GLN A 114 -14.69 -12.46 14.41
CA GLN A 114 -14.60 -11.55 15.56
C GLN A 114 -14.65 -12.29 16.90
N ARG A 115 -15.52 -13.30 17.01
CA ARG A 115 -15.58 -14.15 18.21
C ARG A 115 -14.32 -15.01 18.38
N ALA A 116 -13.84 -15.61 17.28
CA ALA A 116 -12.67 -16.48 17.31
C ALA A 116 -11.38 -15.72 17.67
N THR A 117 -11.25 -14.46 17.25
CA THR A 117 -10.08 -13.62 17.53
C THR A 117 -10.22 -12.77 18.79
N GLY A 118 -11.44 -12.59 19.30
CA GLY A 118 -11.73 -11.64 20.38
C GLY A 118 -11.54 -10.16 19.97
N ARG A 119 -11.46 -9.87 18.66
CA ARG A 119 -11.13 -8.55 18.10
C ARG A 119 -12.26 -8.02 17.23
N GLY A 120 -12.46 -6.70 17.26
CA GLY A 120 -13.32 -6.01 16.31
C GLY A 120 -12.78 -6.13 14.87
N GLY A 121 -13.67 -6.01 13.88
CA GLY A 121 -13.33 -6.24 12.48
C GLY A 121 -12.88 -5.02 11.67
N ARG A 122 -12.82 -3.81 12.27
CA ARG A 122 -12.45 -2.60 11.52
C ARG A 122 -10.93 -2.42 11.46
N VAL A 123 -10.42 -2.33 10.24
CA VAL A 123 -9.00 -2.06 9.99
C VAL A 123 -8.75 -0.56 9.99
N LEU A 124 -7.67 -0.14 10.64
CA LEU A 124 -7.25 1.26 10.72
C LEU A 124 -6.81 1.78 9.35
N SER A 125 -7.23 3.00 9.02
CA SER A 125 -6.63 3.79 7.93
C SER A 125 -5.23 4.28 8.33
N GLN A 126 -4.47 4.81 7.36
CA GLN A 126 -3.13 5.35 7.63
C GLN A 126 -3.14 6.50 8.66
N ALA A 127 -4.14 7.36 8.62
CA ALA A 127 -4.28 8.46 9.58
C ALA A 127 -4.58 7.94 11.01
N GLU A 128 -5.44 6.94 11.12
CA GLU A 128 -5.78 6.30 12.38
C GLU A 128 -4.62 5.49 12.96
N GLU A 129 -3.84 4.82 12.11
CA GLU A 129 -2.61 4.13 12.53
C GLU A 129 -1.57 5.10 13.08
N ALA A 130 -1.50 6.33 12.55
CA ALA A 130 -0.64 7.38 13.10
C ALA A 130 -1.06 7.78 14.52
N VAL A 131 -2.37 7.87 14.79
CA VAL A 131 -2.92 8.13 16.14
C VAL A 131 -2.63 6.98 17.09
N PHE A 132 -2.85 5.74 16.65
CA PHE A 132 -2.48 4.54 17.41
C PHE A 132 -0.99 4.56 17.81
N TYR A 133 -0.10 4.96 16.88
CA TYR A 133 1.33 5.05 17.17
C TYR A 133 1.66 6.14 18.21
N GLU A 134 0.90 7.25 18.24
CA GLU A 134 1.02 8.25 19.32
C GLU A 134 0.60 7.67 20.67
N ASP A 135 -0.48 6.87 20.71
CA ASP A 135 -0.92 6.20 21.92
C ASP A 135 0.10 5.15 22.41
N LEU A 136 0.77 4.48 21.48
CA LEU A 136 1.81 3.51 21.83
C LEU A 136 3.02 4.18 22.52
N LYS A 137 3.29 5.48 22.27
CA LYS A 137 4.35 6.24 22.95
C LYS A 137 4.11 6.39 24.45
N THR A 138 2.90 6.17 24.95
CA THR A 138 2.61 6.18 26.39
C THR A 138 3.33 5.07 27.16
N CYS A 139 3.97 4.10 26.48
CA CYS A 139 4.89 3.13 27.09
C CYS A 139 6.15 3.78 27.72
N GLY A 140 6.44 5.05 27.42
CA GLY A 140 7.59 5.78 28.00
C GLY A 140 8.93 5.47 27.35
N LEU A 141 8.98 4.66 26.30
CA LEU A 141 10.22 4.37 25.59
C LEU A 141 10.67 5.53 24.70
N LYS A 142 11.99 5.65 24.51
CA LYS A 142 12.55 6.60 23.55
C LYS A 142 12.04 6.27 22.13
N ARG A 143 11.69 7.30 21.35
CA ARG A 143 11.11 7.18 19.99
C ARG A 143 11.87 6.20 19.08
N ARG A 144 13.21 6.22 19.11
CA ARG A 144 14.02 5.29 18.29
C ARG A 144 13.81 3.84 18.71
N ARG A 145 13.88 3.57 20.02
CA ARG A 145 13.71 2.21 20.56
C ARG A 145 12.31 1.68 20.31
N LEU A 146 11.28 2.51 20.55
CA LEU A 146 9.90 2.13 20.25
C LEU A 146 9.71 1.78 18.77
N ARG A 147 10.33 2.55 17.85
CA ARG A 147 10.25 2.25 16.41
C ARG A 147 10.91 0.93 16.05
N GLU A 148 12.07 0.64 16.63
CA GLU A 148 12.78 -0.63 16.42
C GLU A 148 11.95 -1.84 16.91
N LEU A 149 11.39 -1.73 18.12
CA LEU A 149 10.53 -2.77 18.69
C LEU A 149 9.24 -2.95 17.89
N TRP A 150 8.61 -1.85 17.50
CA TRP A 150 7.38 -1.90 16.73
C TRP A 150 7.59 -2.56 15.35
N ALA A 151 8.69 -2.22 14.68
CA ALA A 151 9.06 -2.89 13.41
C ALA A 151 9.31 -4.40 13.61
N PHE A 152 9.97 -4.79 14.71
CA PHE A 152 10.16 -6.19 15.06
C PHE A 152 8.82 -6.92 15.29
N LEU A 153 7.90 -6.32 16.07
CA LEU A 153 6.58 -6.90 16.34
C LEU A 153 5.75 -7.04 15.06
N GLN A 154 5.72 -6.01 14.22
CA GLN A 154 5.02 -6.07 12.92
C GLN A 154 5.60 -7.15 12.02
N CYS A 155 6.92 -7.28 11.95
CA CYS A 155 7.58 -8.34 11.19
C CYS A 155 7.16 -9.72 11.69
N GLY A 156 7.12 -9.92 13.01
CA GLY A 156 6.70 -11.18 13.62
C GLY A 156 5.24 -11.53 13.32
N LEU A 157 4.32 -10.57 13.39
CA LEU A 157 2.90 -10.79 13.06
C LEU A 157 2.73 -11.22 11.60
N VAL A 158 3.38 -10.52 10.66
CA VAL A 158 3.30 -10.83 9.23
C VAL A 158 3.93 -12.19 8.90
N ASN A 159 4.93 -12.63 9.68
CA ASN A 159 5.58 -13.93 9.54
C ASN A 159 4.93 -15.05 10.35
N LEU A 160 3.81 -14.81 11.04
CA LEU A 160 3.13 -15.75 11.93
C LEU A 160 3.99 -16.22 13.11
N SER A 161 4.99 -15.42 13.51
CA SER A 161 5.89 -15.74 14.62
C SER A 161 5.20 -15.69 15.99
N ASP A 162 4.02 -15.07 16.06
CA ASP A 162 3.19 -15.00 17.27
C ASP A 162 2.68 -16.37 17.74
N SER A 163 2.85 -17.42 16.95
CA SER A 163 2.62 -18.83 17.37
C SER A 163 3.85 -19.50 17.97
N ASP A 164 5.02 -18.87 17.86
CA ASP A 164 6.26 -19.36 18.45
C ASP A 164 6.37 -18.84 19.89
N PRO A 165 6.45 -19.71 20.91
CA PRO A 165 6.56 -19.29 22.31
C PRO A 165 7.83 -18.48 22.57
N ASP A 166 8.88 -18.65 21.77
CA ASP A 166 10.16 -17.97 21.92
C ASP A 166 10.25 -16.66 21.10
N TRP A 167 9.16 -16.23 20.44
CA TRP A 167 9.14 -15.01 19.64
C TRP A 167 9.45 -13.75 20.46
N ILE A 168 8.81 -13.61 21.62
CA ILE A 168 9.05 -12.50 22.55
C ILE A 168 10.12 -12.94 23.56
N GLN A 169 11.25 -12.24 23.55
CA GLN A 169 12.41 -12.62 24.37
C GLN A 169 12.67 -11.68 25.54
N THR A 170 12.12 -10.46 25.51
CA THR A 170 12.34 -9.44 26.52
C THR A 170 11.04 -8.93 27.14
N THR A 171 11.11 -8.49 28.40
CA THR A 171 9.98 -7.84 29.09
C THR A 171 9.55 -6.55 28.42
N GLU A 172 10.47 -5.86 27.76
CA GLU A 172 10.19 -4.64 27.02
C GLU A 172 9.35 -4.91 25.74
N GLU A 173 9.70 -5.96 25.00
CA GLU A 173 8.92 -6.43 23.83
C GLU A 173 7.51 -6.84 24.26
N GLN A 174 7.40 -7.61 25.36
CA GLN A 174 6.11 -8.03 25.89
C GLN A 174 5.26 -6.83 26.31
N ALA A 175 5.84 -5.87 27.02
CA ALA A 175 5.11 -4.68 27.48
C ALA A 175 4.56 -3.84 26.31
N VAL A 176 5.35 -3.67 25.22
CA VAL A 176 4.89 -2.95 24.02
C VAL A 176 3.79 -3.73 23.30
N LEU A 177 3.90 -5.05 23.19
CA LEU A 177 2.88 -5.90 22.58
C LEU A 177 1.56 -5.87 23.36
N ASP A 178 1.64 -5.98 24.69
CA ASP A 178 0.46 -5.96 25.57
C ASP A 178 -0.24 -4.59 25.52
N LEU A 179 0.55 -3.51 25.52
CA LEU A 179 0.01 -2.16 25.35
C LEU A 179 -0.69 -2.02 24.00
N ALA A 180 -0.05 -2.45 22.90
CA ALA A 180 -0.63 -2.40 21.56
C ALA A 180 -1.97 -3.16 21.50
N ARG A 181 -1.99 -4.38 22.01
CA ARG A 181 -3.21 -5.20 22.08
C ARG A 181 -4.30 -4.54 22.93
N SER A 182 -3.93 -3.98 24.09
CA SER A 182 -4.86 -3.27 24.96
C SER A 182 -5.51 -2.06 24.26
N ILE A 183 -4.72 -1.25 23.53
CA ILE A 183 -5.23 -0.12 22.74
C ILE A 183 -6.22 -0.62 21.68
N LEU A 184 -5.81 -1.60 20.87
CA LEU A 184 -6.61 -2.10 19.77
C LEU A 184 -7.92 -2.78 20.21
N ILE A 185 -7.91 -3.46 21.36
CA ILE A 185 -9.14 -4.01 21.95
C ILE A 185 -10.06 -2.88 22.42
N PHE A 186 -9.51 -1.86 23.08
CA PHE A 186 -10.30 -0.74 23.59
C PHE A 186 -10.90 0.12 22.49
N GLU A 187 -10.20 0.26 21.37
CA GLU A 187 -10.65 1.00 20.20
C GLU A 187 -11.43 0.15 19.20
N GLU A 188 -11.57 -1.16 19.44
CA GLU A 188 -12.19 -2.12 18.51
C GLU A 188 -11.55 -2.10 17.12
N ALA A 189 -10.23 -2.08 17.09
CA ALA A 189 -9.44 -1.86 15.91
C ALA A 189 -8.57 -3.06 15.54
N VAL A 190 -8.25 -3.14 14.25
CA VAL A 190 -7.29 -4.07 13.66
C VAL A 190 -6.23 -3.25 12.91
N LEU A 191 -4.96 -3.56 13.15
CA LEU A 191 -3.87 -2.95 12.37
C LEU A 191 -3.82 -3.52 10.96
N PRO A 192 -3.54 -2.69 9.94
CA PRO A 192 -3.33 -3.20 8.59
C PRO A 192 -2.30 -4.32 8.54
N GLY A 193 -1.18 -4.19 9.27
CA GLY A 193 -0.11 -5.19 9.31
C GLY A 193 -0.46 -6.50 10.03
N GLU A 194 -1.53 -6.55 10.83
CA GLU A 194 -1.97 -7.78 11.52
C GLU A 194 -3.21 -8.43 10.90
N ALA A 195 -3.91 -7.73 9.99
CA ALA A 195 -5.21 -8.18 9.47
C ALA A 195 -5.15 -9.60 8.87
N VAL A 196 -4.15 -9.87 8.04
CA VAL A 196 -3.99 -11.19 7.42
C VAL A 196 -3.65 -12.27 8.47
N ASN A 197 -2.81 -11.96 9.45
CA ASN A 197 -2.50 -12.87 10.56
C ASN A 197 -3.76 -13.23 11.34
N LEU A 198 -4.57 -12.23 11.74
CA LEU A 198 -5.82 -12.46 12.47
C LEU A 198 -6.82 -13.30 11.66
N ALA A 199 -6.92 -13.07 10.34
CA ALA A 199 -7.76 -13.88 9.47
C ALA A 199 -7.28 -15.36 9.42
N VAL A 200 -5.97 -15.58 9.35
CA VAL A 200 -5.36 -16.92 9.44
C VAL A 200 -5.73 -17.58 10.78
N ARG A 201 -5.56 -16.87 11.89
CA ARG A 201 -5.91 -17.39 13.22
C ARG A 201 -7.40 -17.72 13.35
N ALA A 202 -8.27 -16.85 12.83
CA ALA A 202 -9.70 -17.11 12.80
C ALA A 202 -10.05 -18.38 12.00
N LEU A 203 -9.47 -18.54 10.81
CA LEU A 203 -9.67 -19.73 9.96
C LEU A 203 -9.10 -21.00 10.59
N GLU A 204 -8.01 -20.91 11.33
CA GLU A 204 -7.43 -22.05 12.05
C GLU A 204 -8.27 -22.45 13.26
N ALA A 205 -8.81 -21.47 13.99
CA ALA A 205 -9.63 -21.72 15.18
C ALA A 205 -11.04 -22.20 14.85
N GLU A 206 -11.64 -21.71 13.75
CA GLU A 206 -13.06 -21.92 13.43
C GLU A 206 -13.26 -22.57 12.05
N PRO A 207 -13.50 -23.90 12.00
CA PRO A 207 -13.69 -24.62 10.73
C PRO A 207 -14.85 -24.12 9.89
N ALA A 208 -15.91 -23.56 10.52
CA ALA A 208 -17.07 -23.02 9.80
C ALA A 208 -16.68 -21.81 8.92
N LEU A 209 -15.68 -21.03 9.33
CA LEU A 209 -15.14 -19.95 8.49
C LEU A 209 -14.46 -20.49 7.23
N ARG A 210 -13.71 -21.59 7.34
CA ARG A 210 -13.10 -22.23 6.15
C ARG A 210 -14.14 -22.77 5.18
N GLN A 211 -15.24 -23.32 5.69
CA GLN A 211 -16.35 -23.73 4.84
C GLN A 211 -17.04 -22.55 4.16
N ARG A 212 -17.16 -21.41 4.86
CA ARG A 212 -17.86 -20.21 4.35
C ARG A 212 -17.02 -19.41 3.36
N PHE A 213 -15.72 -19.26 3.60
CA PHE A 213 -14.82 -18.42 2.82
C PHE A 213 -13.89 -19.21 1.88
N GLY A 214 -13.77 -20.52 2.04
CA GLY A 214 -12.98 -21.38 1.16
C GLY A 214 -13.54 -21.47 -0.26
N SER A 215 -12.70 -21.89 -1.18
CA SER A 215 -13.08 -22.10 -2.60
C SER A 215 -12.54 -23.43 -3.11
N PRO A 216 -13.30 -24.10 -4.01
CA PRO A 216 -12.84 -25.33 -4.65
C PRO A 216 -11.59 -25.13 -5.51
N VAL A 217 -11.35 -23.92 -5.99
CA VAL A 217 -10.16 -23.55 -6.76
C VAL A 217 -9.56 -22.25 -6.20
N VAL A 218 -8.28 -22.30 -5.88
CA VAL A 218 -7.51 -21.13 -5.43
C VAL A 218 -6.27 -20.96 -6.31
N LEU A 219 -6.06 -19.75 -6.79
CA LEU A 219 -4.89 -19.37 -7.59
C LEU A 219 -4.18 -18.18 -6.93
N ALA A 220 -2.85 -18.15 -6.97
CA ALA A 220 -2.08 -17.02 -6.46
C ALA A 220 -0.93 -16.67 -7.39
N ASP A 221 -0.92 -15.43 -7.86
CA ASP A 221 0.16 -14.90 -8.70
C ASP A 221 1.16 -14.10 -7.85
N ASP A 222 2.40 -14.08 -8.30
CA ASP A 222 3.53 -13.47 -7.58
C ASP A 222 3.63 -13.96 -6.10
N TYR A 223 3.39 -15.26 -5.88
CA TYR A 223 3.25 -15.88 -4.56
C TYR A 223 4.43 -15.62 -3.62
N LEU A 224 5.68 -15.57 -4.12
CA LEU A 224 6.87 -15.27 -3.31
C LEU A 224 6.98 -13.79 -2.88
N LEU A 225 6.17 -12.91 -3.45
CA LEU A 225 6.06 -11.51 -3.03
C LEU A 225 5.02 -11.30 -1.93
N MET A 226 4.26 -12.34 -1.60
CA MET A 226 3.34 -12.35 -0.47
C MET A 226 4.08 -12.66 0.83
N SER A 227 3.60 -12.11 1.94
CA SER A 227 4.06 -12.45 3.26
C SER A 227 3.72 -13.90 3.63
N ARG A 228 4.37 -14.43 4.66
CA ARG A 228 4.05 -15.79 5.14
C ARG A 228 2.59 -15.92 5.59
N ALA A 229 2.04 -14.89 6.23
CA ALA A 229 0.62 -14.87 6.61
C ALA A 229 -0.29 -14.94 5.39
N SER A 230 0.00 -14.17 4.33
CA SER A 230 -0.75 -14.18 3.08
C SER A 230 -0.67 -15.51 2.35
N GLN A 231 0.52 -16.11 2.29
CA GLN A 231 0.71 -17.45 1.74
C GLN A 231 -0.06 -18.50 2.53
N ARG A 232 -0.07 -18.42 3.86
CA ARG A 232 -0.84 -19.31 4.73
C ARG A 232 -2.35 -19.13 4.54
N LEU A 233 -2.82 -17.89 4.41
CA LEU A 233 -4.23 -17.58 4.10
C LEU A 233 -4.66 -18.25 2.80
N VAL A 234 -3.90 -18.09 1.71
CA VAL A 234 -4.15 -18.71 0.41
C VAL A 234 -4.27 -20.23 0.54
N ASN A 235 -3.36 -20.86 1.28
CA ASN A 235 -3.37 -22.32 1.50
C ASN A 235 -4.60 -22.78 2.30
N LEU A 236 -5.03 -22.05 3.33
CA LEU A 236 -6.18 -22.41 4.16
C LEU A 236 -7.52 -22.32 3.45
N LEU A 237 -7.61 -21.46 2.42
CA LEU A 237 -8.83 -21.24 1.65
C LEU A 237 -9.04 -22.26 0.53
N ALA A 238 -8.02 -23.03 0.14
CA ALA A 238 -8.13 -24.05 -0.88
C ALA A 238 -8.81 -25.30 -0.35
N THR A 239 -9.99 -25.63 -0.88
CA THR A 239 -10.75 -26.82 -0.50
C THR A 239 -10.71 -27.96 -1.53
N GLY A 240 -10.13 -27.72 -2.71
CA GLY A 240 -10.01 -28.70 -3.78
C GLY A 240 -8.71 -28.60 -4.55
N LYS A 241 -8.55 -27.58 -5.38
CA LYS A 241 -7.37 -27.38 -6.22
C LYS A 241 -6.67 -26.08 -5.90
N ILE A 242 -5.33 -26.06 -5.98
CA ILE A 242 -4.54 -24.86 -5.73
C ILE A 242 -3.41 -24.74 -6.75
N ALA A 243 -3.22 -23.52 -7.30
CA ALA A 243 -2.07 -23.21 -8.12
C ALA A 243 -1.40 -21.91 -7.66
N VAL A 244 -0.08 -21.94 -7.55
CA VAL A 244 0.72 -20.77 -7.21
C VAL A 244 1.75 -20.51 -8.29
N ALA A 245 2.01 -19.22 -8.58
CA ALA A 245 3.04 -18.82 -9.54
C ALA A 245 3.96 -17.76 -8.95
N GLY A 246 5.23 -17.79 -9.38
CA GLY A 246 6.19 -16.80 -8.92
C GLY A 246 7.57 -16.97 -9.56
N SER A 247 8.50 -16.08 -9.19
CA SER A 247 9.89 -16.10 -9.63
C SER A 247 10.83 -16.21 -8.42
N GLU A 248 11.65 -17.24 -8.38
CA GLU A 248 12.66 -17.42 -7.32
C GLU A 248 13.79 -16.38 -7.37
N LYS A 249 13.89 -15.67 -8.48
CA LYS A 249 14.96 -14.70 -8.74
C LYS A 249 14.61 -13.25 -8.42
N THR A 250 13.38 -12.97 -7.97
CA THR A 250 12.91 -11.60 -7.78
C THR A 250 12.60 -11.37 -6.29
N ALA A 251 13.48 -10.67 -5.59
CA ALA A 251 13.35 -10.31 -4.17
C ALA A 251 13.08 -8.81 -4.01
N LEU A 252 12.12 -8.24 -4.75
CA LEU A 252 11.77 -6.83 -4.60
C LEU A 252 10.72 -6.63 -3.53
N PRO A 253 10.79 -5.51 -2.78
CA PRO A 253 9.74 -5.17 -1.84
C PRO A 253 8.41 -5.03 -2.59
N ALA A 254 7.53 -5.96 -2.32
CA ALA A 254 6.18 -6.02 -2.85
C ALA A 254 5.27 -5.01 -2.13
N PHE A 255 4.00 -5.03 -2.48
CA PHE A 255 2.94 -4.34 -1.76
C PHE A 255 2.94 -4.71 -0.27
N GLU A 256 3.14 -5.99 0.05
CA GLU A 256 3.26 -6.46 1.43
C GLU A 256 4.70 -6.27 1.96
N PRO A 257 4.87 -5.77 3.19
CA PRO A 257 6.15 -5.79 3.86
C PRO A 257 6.54 -7.24 4.18
N TYR A 258 7.82 -7.54 4.14
CA TYR A 258 8.39 -8.85 4.52
C TYR A 258 7.88 -10.02 3.66
N PRO A 259 8.13 -10.05 2.34
CA PRO A 259 7.78 -11.16 1.47
C PRO A 259 8.50 -12.45 1.90
N CYS A 260 7.80 -13.59 1.79
CA CYS A 260 8.34 -14.88 2.19
C CYS A 260 9.00 -15.61 1.01
N ALA A 261 10.32 -15.52 0.92
CA ALA A 261 11.10 -16.13 -0.16
C ALA A 261 11.10 -17.69 -0.12
N THR A 262 10.86 -18.29 1.06
CA THR A 262 10.81 -19.77 1.24
C THR A 262 9.44 -20.36 0.90
N GLY A 263 8.48 -19.53 0.45
CA GLY A 263 7.09 -19.92 0.26
C GLY A 263 6.88 -21.12 -0.66
N PHE A 264 7.67 -21.28 -1.72
CA PHE A 264 7.54 -22.47 -2.59
C PHE A 264 7.96 -23.76 -1.86
N ALA A 265 9.04 -23.75 -1.08
CA ALA A 265 9.46 -24.93 -0.33
C ALA A 265 8.43 -25.31 0.75
N GLU A 266 7.83 -24.32 1.41
CA GLU A 266 6.74 -24.53 2.37
C GLU A 266 5.47 -25.07 1.67
N PHE A 267 5.15 -24.54 0.48
CA PHE A 267 4.03 -25.01 -0.33
C PHE A 267 4.22 -26.44 -0.81
N GLU A 268 5.42 -26.79 -1.30
CA GLU A 268 5.76 -28.15 -1.72
C GLU A 268 5.65 -29.16 -0.57
N THR A 269 6.11 -28.77 0.61
CA THR A 269 6.00 -29.61 1.81
C THR A 269 4.54 -29.82 2.22
N ALA A 270 3.70 -28.79 2.09
CA ALA A 270 2.29 -28.83 2.50
C ALA A 270 1.40 -29.62 1.54
N HIS A 271 1.76 -29.70 0.25
CA HIS A 271 0.92 -30.24 -0.83
C HIS A 271 1.56 -31.39 -1.63
N ALA A 272 2.44 -32.18 -1.03
CA ALA A 272 2.99 -33.34 -1.72
C ALA A 272 1.94 -34.46 -1.89
N PRO A 273 1.80 -35.10 -3.08
CA PRO A 273 2.55 -34.87 -4.30
C PRO A 273 2.09 -33.63 -5.08
N LEU A 274 3.04 -32.88 -5.62
CA LEU A 274 2.84 -31.60 -6.30
C LEU A 274 3.28 -31.68 -7.75
N GLN A 275 2.54 -31.06 -8.67
CA GLN A 275 3.00 -30.80 -10.03
C GLN A 275 3.81 -29.50 -10.06
N ARG A 276 5.04 -29.53 -10.58
CA ARG A 276 5.86 -28.34 -10.83
C ARG A 276 6.00 -28.12 -12.33
N VAL A 277 5.76 -26.89 -12.77
CA VAL A 277 5.93 -26.45 -14.16
C VAL A 277 6.90 -25.28 -14.18
N THR A 278 7.99 -25.43 -14.91
CA THR A 278 8.97 -24.35 -15.10
C THR A 278 8.85 -23.79 -16.50
N LEU A 279 8.60 -22.47 -16.58
CA LEU A 279 8.52 -21.74 -17.85
C LEU A 279 9.89 -21.12 -18.15
N GLU A 280 10.63 -21.73 -19.08
CA GLU A 280 12.04 -21.40 -19.31
C GLU A 280 12.27 -20.21 -20.25
N ALA A 281 11.40 -20.00 -21.22
CA ALA A 281 11.58 -18.97 -22.25
C ALA A 281 10.78 -17.69 -21.95
N PRO A 282 11.31 -16.50 -22.23
CA PRO A 282 10.50 -15.29 -22.21
C PRO A 282 9.44 -15.36 -23.31
N PHE A 283 8.19 -15.10 -22.96
CA PHE A 283 7.05 -15.15 -23.89
C PHE A 283 7.14 -14.13 -25.03
N ARG A 284 7.89 -13.05 -24.85
CA ARG A 284 8.10 -11.97 -25.84
C ARG A 284 9.57 -11.56 -25.89
N SER A 285 10.07 -11.27 -27.10
CA SER A 285 11.36 -10.60 -27.28
C SER A 285 11.28 -9.16 -26.77
N LEU A 286 12.32 -8.68 -26.09
CA LEU A 286 12.47 -7.31 -25.63
C LEU A 286 13.62 -6.67 -26.41
N GLU A 287 13.34 -5.54 -27.07
CA GLU A 287 14.40 -4.70 -27.61
C GLU A 287 15.11 -4.01 -26.43
N ARG A 288 16.43 -4.19 -26.34
CA ARG A 288 17.26 -3.57 -25.31
C ARG A 288 18.29 -2.70 -25.97
N ALA A 289 18.45 -1.48 -25.49
CA ALA A 289 19.46 -0.55 -25.97
C ALA A 289 20.03 0.27 -24.81
N TRP A 290 21.21 0.81 -25.02
CA TRP A 290 21.83 1.80 -24.14
C TRP A 290 22.32 2.97 -24.98
N GLU A 291 22.07 4.20 -24.49
CA GLU A 291 22.50 5.44 -25.11
C GLU A 291 23.13 6.36 -24.05
N ALA A 292 24.31 6.93 -24.37
CA ALA A 292 25.02 7.90 -23.54
C ALA A 292 24.83 9.31 -24.09
N ALA A 293 24.56 10.26 -23.19
CA ALA A 293 24.51 11.68 -23.49
C ALA A 293 25.79 12.38 -23.00
N PRO A 294 26.22 13.48 -23.63
CA PRO A 294 27.44 14.17 -23.23
C PRO A 294 27.36 14.81 -21.85
N ASP A 295 26.20 15.20 -21.42
CA ASP A 295 25.93 15.79 -20.11
C ASP A 295 24.50 15.52 -19.63
N LEU A 296 24.17 15.92 -18.40
CA LEU A 296 22.88 15.72 -17.78
C LEU A 296 21.73 16.39 -18.57
N ALA A 297 21.94 17.58 -19.16
CA ALA A 297 20.94 18.27 -19.97
C ALA A 297 20.70 17.50 -21.29
N GLY A 298 21.75 17.00 -21.90
CA GLY A 298 21.70 16.12 -23.07
C GLY A 298 20.93 14.84 -22.81
N GLU A 299 21.07 14.23 -21.59
CA GLU A 299 20.27 13.05 -21.21
C GLU A 299 18.78 13.39 -21.12
N MET A 300 18.42 14.53 -20.50
CA MET A 300 17.01 14.97 -20.44
C MET A 300 16.43 15.17 -21.84
N ALA A 301 17.20 15.80 -22.74
CA ALA A 301 16.80 16.00 -24.14
C ALA A 301 16.69 14.69 -24.92
N LEU A 302 17.60 13.73 -24.68
CA LEU A 302 17.57 12.39 -25.27
C LEU A 302 16.29 11.66 -24.88
N ILE A 303 15.95 11.65 -23.57
CA ILE A 303 14.74 11.02 -23.05
C ILE A 303 13.50 11.68 -23.66
N ALA A 304 13.42 13.02 -23.67
CA ALA A 304 12.31 13.76 -24.25
C ALA A 304 12.11 13.45 -25.74
N ARG A 305 13.20 13.40 -26.51
CA ARG A 305 13.17 13.03 -27.93
C ARG A 305 12.67 11.59 -28.12
N THR A 306 13.20 10.64 -27.36
CA THR A 306 12.77 9.25 -27.44
C THR A 306 11.27 9.10 -27.14
N ILE A 307 10.76 9.79 -26.12
CA ILE A 307 9.33 9.81 -25.81
C ILE A 307 8.54 10.41 -26.98
N ALA A 308 8.98 11.54 -27.53
CA ALA A 308 8.29 12.18 -28.67
C ALA A 308 8.25 11.27 -29.91
N GLU A 309 9.32 10.54 -30.20
CA GLU A 309 9.39 9.54 -31.27
C GLU A 309 8.39 8.40 -31.04
N GLU A 310 8.30 7.89 -29.82
CA GLU A 310 7.36 6.82 -29.46
C GLU A 310 5.90 7.28 -29.55
N LEU A 311 5.61 8.50 -29.08
CA LEU A 311 4.27 9.11 -29.20
C LEU A 311 3.88 9.34 -30.66
N ALA A 312 4.81 9.83 -31.50
CA ALA A 312 4.61 9.99 -32.93
C ALA A 312 4.42 8.64 -33.64
N GLY A 313 5.03 7.57 -33.12
CA GLY A 313 4.83 6.19 -33.56
C GLY A 313 3.50 5.56 -33.15
N GLY A 314 2.67 6.28 -32.38
CA GLY A 314 1.34 5.83 -31.95
C GLY A 314 1.32 5.10 -30.60
N THR A 315 2.45 5.07 -29.86
CA THR A 315 2.47 4.54 -28.49
C THR A 315 1.69 5.51 -27.56
N SER A 316 0.76 4.99 -26.76
CA SER A 316 -0.01 5.81 -25.81
C SER A 316 0.91 6.35 -24.70
N PRO A 317 0.71 7.60 -24.21
CA PRO A 317 1.52 8.16 -23.12
C PRO A 317 1.55 7.30 -21.85
N ASP A 318 0.44 6.68 -21.49
CA ASP A 318 0.31 5.78 -20.31
C ASP A 318 1.00 4.42 -20.52
N ALA A 319 1.36 4.07 -21.76
CA ALA A 319 2.17 2.89 -22.09
C ALA A 319 3.69 3.15 -22.02
N ILE A 320 4.12 4.36 -21.62
CA ILE A 320 5.53 4.75 -21.51
C ILE A 320 5.86 5.06 -20.05
N ALA A 321 6.94 4.46 -19.53
CA ALA A 321 7.46 4.80 -18.21
C ALA A 321 8.92 5.24 -18.29
N VAL A 322 9.28 6.29 -17.54
CA VAL A 322 10.67 6.67 -17.29
C VAL A 322 11.01 6.41 -15.83
N VAL A 323 12.04 5.61 -15.62
CA VAL A 323 12.45 5.11 -14.31
C VAL A 323 13.78 5.70 -13.93
N GLY A 324 13.93 6.11 -12.68
CA GLY A 324 15.22 6.54 -12.14
C GLY A 324 15.27 6.36 -10.62
N THR A 325 16.39 5.96 -10.10
CA THR A 325 16.57 5.72 -8.66
C THR A 325 16.65 7.03 -7.86
N ASN A 326 17.19 8.12 -8.45
CA ASN A 326 17.39 9.38 -7.76
C ASN A 326 16.15 10.30 -7.85
N ARG A 327 15.60 10.70 -6.70
CA ARG A 327 14.41 11.55 -6.63
C ARG A 327 14.60 12.94 -7.27
N THR A 328 15.76 13.57 -7.05
CA THR A 328 16.04 14.90 -7.59
C THR A 328 16.20 14.85 -9.11
N TRP A 329 16.83 13.79 -9.63
CA TRP A 329 16.93 13.53 -11.07
C TRP A 329 15.52 13.40 -11.69
N ARG A 330 14.62 12.60 -11.09
CA ARG A 330 13.22 12.46 -11.56
C ARG A 330 12.47 13.80 -11.58
N ALA A 331 12.65 14.63 -10.55
CA ALA A 331 12.03 15.96 -10.51
C ALA A 331 12.58 16.91 -11.59
N ASN A 332 13.87 16.79 -11.93
CA ASN A 332 14.48 17.53 -13.04
C ASN A 332 13.90 17.06 -14.38
N LEU A 333 13.79 15.76 -14.59
CA LEU A 333 13.18 15.19 -15.77
C LEU A 333 11.72 15.65 -15.96
N GLN A 334 10.93 15.61 -14.91
CA GLN A 334 9.53 16.08 -14.99
C GLN A 334 9.45 17.52 -15.48
N ARG A 335 10.30 18.40 -14.95
CA ARG A 335 10.37 19.81 -15.42
C ARG A 335 10.82 19.92 -16.88
N ALA A 336 11.80 19.12 -17.28
CA ALA A 336 12.26 19.09 -18.67
C ALA A 336 11.16 18.63 -19.65
N LEU A 337 10.43 17.57 -19.32
CA LEU A 337 9.31 17.08 -20.13
C LEU A 337 8.17 18.10 -20.21
N THR A 338 7.84 18.75 -19.08
CA THR A 338 6.83 19.82 -19.05
C THR A 338 7.24 21.00 -19.95
N SER A 339 8.53 21.35 -20.01
CA SER A 339 9.01 22.47 -20.85
C SER A 339 8.92 22.22 -22.35
N VAL A 340 8.69 20.98 -22.76
CA VAL A 340 8.53 20.57 -24.18
C VAL A 340 7.12 19.98 -24.42
N ASP A 341 6.14 20.32 -23.58
CA ASP A 341 4.73 19.93 -23.68
C ASP A 341 4.48 18.41 -23.75
N ILE A 342 5.37 17.59 -23.16
CA ILE A 342 5.14 16.17 -22.99
C ILE A 342 4.37 15.96 -21.67
N PRO A 343 3.12 15.40 -21.70
CA PRO A 343 2.36 15.13 -20.49
C PRO A 343 3.05 14.03 -19.68
N ALA A 344 3.58 14.39 -18.51
CA ALA A 344 4.28 13.45 -17.63
C ALA A 344 3.83 13.62 -16.18
N ALA A 345 3.54 12.52 -15.51
CA ALA A 345 3.07 12.49 -14.13
C ALA A 345 3.93 11.58 -13.24
N PRO A 346 4.18 11.96 -11.97
CA PRO A 346 4.86 11.09 -11.03
C PRO A 346 3.95 9.91 -10.69
N MET A 347 4.45 8.71 -10.92
CA MET A 347 3.80 7.48 -10.52
C MET A 347 4.28 7.07 -9.12
N ARG A 348 3.38 6.58 -8.30
CA ARG A 348 3.68 6.03 -6.98
C ARG A 348 2.93 4.72 -6.79
N HIS A 349 3.65 3.69 -6.41
CA HIS A 349 3.04 2.45 -5.98
C HIS A 349 2.30 2.67 -4.65
N PRO A 350 1.07 2.16 -4.48
CA PRO A 350 0.33 2.22 -3.23
C PRO A 350 0.94 1.27 -2.17
N ALA A 351 2.25 1.36 -1.94
CA ALA A 351 2.91 0.52 -0.96
C ALA A 351 2.42 0.84 0.45
N PHE A 352 2.31 -0.19 1.26
CA PHE A 352 2.08 -0.09 2.69
C PHE A 352 3.25 0.71 3.33
N LYS A 353 3.05 1.97 3.58
CA LYS A 353 4.06 2.80 4.28
C LYS A 353 3.71 2.81 5.75
N ALA A 354 4.64 2.31 6.58
CA ALA A 354 4.55 2.55 8.02
C ALA A 354 4.33 4.06 8.29
N PRO A 355 3.42 4.43 9.21
CA PRO A 355 3.11 5.82 9.49
C PRO A 355 4.39 6.55 9.88
N LYS A 356 4.70 7.62 9.17
CA LYS A 356 5.74 8.56 9.60
C LYS A 356 5.14 9.38 10.71
N GLY A 357 5.44 9.02 11.94
CA GLY A 357 4.81 9.44 13.16
C GLY A 357 4.91 10.92 13.56
N ASP A 358 4.51 11.84 12.70
CA ASP A 358 4.19 13.21 13.04
C ASP A 358 2.81 13.51 12.45
N LEU A 359 1.81 13.62 13.32
CA LEU A 359 0.46 14.02 12.93
C LEU A 359 0.52 15.47 12.41
N ALA A 360 0.17 15.63 11.14
CA ALA A 360 -0.10 16.95 10.60
C ALA A 360 -1.40 17.50 11.21
N PRO A 361 -1.56 18.83 11.37
CA PRO A 361 -2.85 19.39 11.79
C PRO A 361 -3.94 18.96 10.80
N ALA A 362 -5.07 18.50 11.36
CA ALA A 362 -6.18 18.01 10.56
C ALA A 362 -6.79 19.11 9.69
N SER A 363 -7.03 18.80 8.42
CA SER A 363 -7.78 19.67 7.52
C SER A 363 -9.28 19.67 7.86
N ASP A 364 -10.00 20.71 7.43
CA ASP A 364 -11.47 20.77 7.58
C ASP A 364 -12.16 19.57 6.91
N ASN A 365 -11.60 19.08 5.81
CA ASN A 365 -12.10 17.90 5.10
C ASN A 365 -11.96 16.61 5.91
N GLU A 366 -10.85 16.43 6.63
CA GLU A 366 -10.65 15.27 7.52
C GLU A 366 -11.62 15.30 8.70
N ARG A 367 -11.83 16.47 9.31
CA ARG A 367 -12.82 16.65 10.38
C ARG A 367 -14.23 16.31 9.89
N GLU A 368 -14.58 16.77 8.69
CA GLU A 368 -15.87 16.47 8.06
C GLU A 368 -16.02 14.97 7.76
N HIS A 369 -14.96 14.33 7.29
CA HIS A 369 -14.94 12.89 7.03
C HIS A 369 -15.20 12.09 8.33
N VAL A 370 -14.50 12.40 9.41
CA VAL A 370 -14.68 11.73 10.71
C VAL A 370 -16.06 11.96 11.29
N LEU A 371 -16.61 13.18 11.18
CA LEU A 371 -17.99 13.46 11.60
C LEU A 371 -19.02 12.63 10.80
N ARG A 372 -18.75 12.40 9.51
CA ARG A 372 -19.60 11.55 8.67
C ARG A 372 -19.53 10.10 9.12
N GLN A 373 -18.34 9.58 9.40
CA GLN A 373 -18.16 8.23 9.95
C GLN A 373 -18.90 8.06 11.27
N LEU A 374 -18.74 9.02 12.20
CA LEU A 374 -19.46 9.00 13.48
C LEU A 374 -20.98 9.00 13.28
N ARG A 375 -21.50 9.83 12.38
CA ARG A 375 -22.95 9.87 12.07
C ARG A 375 -23.42 8.54 11.52
N ASP A 376 -22.71 7.98 10.54
CA ASP A 376 -23.10 6.74 9.87
C ASP A 376 -23.08 5.55 10.84
N SER A 377 -22.16 5.54 11.82
CA SER A 377 -22.09 4.51 12.86
C SER A 377 -23.24 4.62 13.88
N ILE A 378 -23.74 5.83 14.14
CA ILE A 378 -24.88 6.06 15.05
C ILE A 378 -26.22 5.75 14.35
N THR A 379 -26.35 6.04 13.05
CA THR A 379 -27.59 5.87 12.28
C THR A 379 -27.82 4.45 11.75
N ARG A 380 -26.80 3.60 11.73
CA ARG A 380 -26.89 2.19 11.32
C ARG A 380 -26.62 1.25 12.51
N PRO A 381 -27.50 1.14 13.50
CA PRO A 381 -27.21 0.38 14.71
C PRO A 381 -27.24 -1.14 14.55
N ASP A 382 -27.75 -1.70 13.43
CA ASP A 382 -28.19 -3.10 13.45
C ASP A 382 -27.37 -4.12 12.67
N ASP A 383 -26.52 -3.75 11.70
CA ASP A 383 -25.92 -4.78 10.83
C ASP A 383 -24.52 -5.26 11.24
N SER A 384 -23.79 -4.53 12.08
CA SER A 384 -22.42 -4.89 12.50
C SER A 384 -22.23 -5.15 13.99
N HIS A 385 -23.18 -4.70 14.85
CA HIS A 385 -23.05 -4.81 16.31
C HIS A 385 -23.97 -5.85 16.96
N GLY A 386 -24.79 -6.56 16.21
CA GLY A 386 -25.76 -7.54 16.71
C GLY A 386 -25.20 -8.74 17.47
N SER A 387 -23.87 -8.88 17.56
CA SER A 387 -23.22 -10.04 18.18
C SER A 387 -22.80 -9.86 19.64
N ARG A 388 -22.69 -8.62 20.14
CA ARG A 388 -22.22 -8.40 21.53
C ARG A 388 -23.29 -8.60 22.60
N ALA A 389 -24.54 -8.36 22.30
CA ALA A 389 -25.65 -8.61 23.25
C ALA A 389 -25.80 -10.11 23.57
N CYS A 390 -25.43 -11.01 22.66
CA CYS A 390 -25.56 -12.45 22.85
C CYS A 390 -24.42 -13.13 23.63
N THR A 391 -23.22 -12.56 23.67
CA THR A 391 -22.09 -13.18 24.38
C THR A 391 -22.04 -12.86 25.87
N ARG A 392 -22.76 -11.82 26.33
CA ARG A 392 -22.86 -11.51 27.76
C ARG A 392 -23.87 -12.37 28.52
N ALA A 393 -24.74 -13.09 27.81
CA ALA A 393 -25.79 -13.92 28.45
C ALA A 393 -25.28 -15.29 28.97
N GLY A 394 -24.00 -15.64 28.77
CA GLY A 394 -23.42 -16.94 29.12
C GLY A 394 -22.61 -17.00 30.42
N ILE A 395 -22.39 -15.90 31.12
CA ILE A 395 -21.75 -15.89 32.43
C ILE A 395 -22.79 -15.51 33.47
N ASN A 396 -23.35 -16.54 34.09
CA ASN A 396 -24.21 -16.41 35.24
C ASN A 396 -23.44 -15.85 36.43
N ASP A 397 -23.62 -14.56 36.72
CA ASP A 397 -23.38 -14.06 38.06
C ASP A 397 -24.48 -13.07 38.46
N ALA A 398 -25.15 -13.42 39.54
CA ALA A 398 -26.32 -12.74 40.11
C ALA A 398 -26.01 -11.36 40.73
N ALA A 399 -24.81 -10.81 40.52
CA ALA A 399 -24.33 -9.58 41.16
C ALA A 399 -24.42 -8.31 40.27
N THR A 400 -24.87 -8.41 39.02
CA THR A 400 -24.80 -7.27 38.06
C THR A 400 -26.19 -6.69 37.72
N ARG A 401 -27.11 -6.60 38.68
CA ARG A 401 -28.45 -5.99 38.41
C ARG A 401 -28.50 -4.47 38.42
N ASN A 402 -27.38 -3.77 38.59
CA ASN A 402 -27.34 -2.30 38.66
C ASN A 402 -26.55 -1.60 37.54
N ASN A 403 -26.27 -2.26 36.43
CA ASN A 403 -25.72 -1.53 35.27
C ASN A 403 -26.88 -0.85 34.52
N PRO A 404 -26.77 0.47 34.24
CA PRO A 404 -27.74 1.14 33.39
C PRO A 404 -27.73 0.46 32.01
N PRO A 405 -28.87 0.43 31.30
CA PRO A 405 -28.93 -0.15 29.95
C PRO A 405 -27.90 0.54 29.08
N ALA A 406 -27.11 -0.26 28.34
CA ALA A 406 -26.13 0.25 27.39
C ALA A 406 -26.78 1.35 26.54
N SER A 407 -26.20 2.55 26.57
CA SER A 407 -26.73 3.68 25.80
C SER A 407 -26.72 3.30 24.31
N PRO A 408 -27.83 3.48 23.58
CA PRO A 408 -27.95 3.05 22.18
C PRO A 408 -27.04 3.83 21.18
N CYS A 409 -26.13 4.65 21.68
CA CYS A 409 -25.35 5.61 20.89
C CYS A 409 -23.83 5.42 20.97
N ALA A 410 -23.32 4.22 21.26
CA ALA A 410 -21.88 3.97 21.22
C ALA A 410 -21.44 3.80 19.74
N GLY A 411 -21.02 4.89 19.11
CA GLY A 411 -20.53 4.92 17.73
C GLY A 411 -19.16 4.26 17.56
N ASP A 412 -18.59 4.37 16.37
CA ASP A 412 -17.26 3.86 15.98
C ASP A 412 -16.16 4.40 16.92
N SER A 413 -15.59 3.54 17.74
CA SER A 413 -14.53 3.89 18.71
C SER A 413 -13.28 4.48 18.04
N ILE A 414 -12.93 4.01 16.84
CA ILE A 414 -11.79 4.50 16.08
C ILE A 414 -12.05 5.93 15.59
N ALA A 415 -13.25 6.20 15.05
CA ALA A 415 -13.62 7.54 14.62
C ALA A 415 -13.65 8.52 15.82
N TRP A 416 -14.11 8.07 17.00
CA TRP A 416 -14.01 8.85 18.25
C TRP A 416 -12.55 9.12 18.60
N ARG A 417 -11.67 8.11 18.52
CA ARG A 417 -10.25 8.30 18.82
C ARG A 417 -9.59 9.29 17.88
N GLN A 418 -9.90 9.20 16.59
CA GLN A 418 -9.39 10.15 15.58
C GLN A 418 -9.90 11.57 15.85
N TRP A 419 -11.18 11.74 16.16
CA TRP A 419 -11.73 13.06 16.53
C TRP A 419 -11.02 13.68 17.72
N LEU A 420 -10.78 12.88 18.77
CA LEU A 420 -10.05 13.33 19.95
C LEU A 420 -8.59 13.72 19.66
N SER A 421 -8.00 13.24 18.57
CA SER A 421 -6.61 13.57 18.20
C SER A 421 -6.46 14.93 17.52
N PHE A 422 -7.54 15.51 17.01
CA PHE A 422 -7.49 16.81 16.38
C PHE A 422 -7.12 17.87 17.42
N ASP A 423 -6.22 18.80 17.05
CA ASP A 423 -5.70 19.93 17.84
C ASP A 423 -4.65 19.59 18.92
N ASP A 424 -4.69 18.43 19.59
CA ASP A 424 -3.69 18.04 20.59
C ASP A 424 -3.62 16.50 20.77
N ALA A 425 -2.96 15.83 19.85
CA ALA A 425 -2.83 14.38 19.88
C ALA A 425 -2.01 13.87 21.06
N LEU A 426 -0.90 14.56 21.40
CA LEU A 426 0.03 14.11 22.44
C LEU A 426 -0.57 14.23 23.85
N GLY A 427 -1.21 15.37 24.15
CA GLY A 427 -1.85 15.55 25.44
C GLY A 427 -3.03 14.62 25.66
N ARG A 428 -3.77 14.29 24.61
CA ARG A 428 -4.93 13.40 24.69
C ARG A 428 -4.58 11.93 24.73
N SER A 429 -3.42 11.51 24.19
CA SER A 429 -2.96 10.12 24.30
C SER A 429 -2.79 9.68 25.76
N ALA A 430 -2.27 10.53 26.62
CA ALA A 430 -2.20 10.26 28.06
C ALA A 430 -3.60 10.17 28.69
N ALA A 431 -4.53 11.05 28.30
CA ALA A 431 -5.90 11.06 28.79
C ALA A 431 -6.69 9.80 28.34
N VAL A 432 -6.55 9.42 27.09
CA VAL A 432 -7.15 8.18 26.56
C VAL A 432 -6.55 6.94 27.23
N SER A 433 -5.25 6.94 27.50
CA SER A 433 -4.59 5.83 28.21
C SER A 433 -5.13 5.65 29.64
N GLU A 434 -5.38 6.73 30.36
CA GLU A 434 -5.97 6.68 31.68
C GLU A 434 -7.44 6.26 31.64
N LEU A 435 -8.21 6.79 30.67
CA LEU A 435 -9.58 6.36 30.45
C LEU A 435 -9.65 4.84 30.18
N ARG A 436 -8.76 4.33 29.30
CA ARG A 436 -8.64 2.91 29.00
C ARG A 436 -8.35 2.09 30.25
N ARG A 437 -7.38 2.51 31.08
CA ARG A 437 -6.99 1.82 32.30
C ARG A 437 -8.17 1.61 33.26
N ILE A 438 -9.12 2.53 33.29
CA ILE A 438 -10.30 2.48 34.18
C ILE A 438 -11.48 1.77 33.51
N ALA A 439 -11.75 2.02 32.24
CA ALA A 439 -12.94 1.55 31.53
C ALA A 439 -12.79 0.12 30.97
N GLN A 440 -11.60 -0.24 30.46
CA GLN A 440 -11.39 -1.55 29.86
C GLN A 440 -11.61 -2.74 30.83
N PRO A 441 -11.17 -2.70 32.11
CA PRO A 441 -11.50 -3.75 33.07
C PRO A 441 -13.00 -3.90 33.32
N GLN A 442 -13.81 -2.87 33.08
CA GLN A 442 -15.27 -2.88 33.13
C GLN A 442 -15.92 -3.41 31.84
N GLY A 443 -15.11 -3.77 30.84
CA GLY A 443 -15.54 -4.29 29.56
C GLY A 443 -16.08 -3.22 28.61
N LEU A 444 -15.79 -1.94 28.85
CA LEU A 444 -16.20 -0.83 28.00
C LEU A 444 -15.16 -0.60 26.89
N ASN A 445 -15.63 -0.31 25.67
CA ASN A 445 -14.81 0.23 24.60
C ASN A 445 -14.66 1.76 24.72
N LEU A 446 -13.89 2.41 23.84
CA LEU A 446 -13.66 3.85 23.91
C LEU A 446 -14.96 4.66 23.77
N ALA A 447 -15.83 4.32 22.85
CA ALA A 447 -17.08 5.05 22.63
C ALA A 447 -18.02 4.94 23.86
N GLU A 448 -18.15 3.75 24.42
CA GLU A 448 -18.92 3.48 25.65
C GLU A 448 -18.29 4.20 26.85
N ALA A 449 -16.96 4.20 26.95
CA ALA A 449 -16.24 4.86 28.02
C ALA A 449 -16.41 6.38 27.99
N LEU A 450 -16.39 7.02 26.80
CA LEU A 450 -16.65 8.44 26.63
C LEU A 450 -18.08 8.80 27.02
N ALA A 451 -19.06 7.98 26.65
CA ALA A 451 -20.46 8.17 27.03
C ALA A 451 -20.64 8.03 28.55
N ALA A 452 -20.02 7.02 29.18
CA ALA A 452 -20.06 6.83 30.63
C ALA A 452 -19.36 7.98 31.39
N LEU A 453 -18.26 8.51 30.83
CA LEU A 453 -17.53 9.65 31.36
C LEU A 453 -18.38 10.93 31.31
N ASP A 454 -19.09 11.16 30.20
CA ASP A 454 -19.99 12.32 30.04
C ASP A 454 -21.20 12.24 31.01
N ALA A 455 -21.65 11.05 31.32
CA ALA A 455 -22.71 10.78 32.29
C ALA A 455 -22.22 10.77 33.77
N ASP A 456 -20.94 11.06 34.05
CA ASP A 456 -20.30 10.96 35.37
C ASP A 456 -20.45 9.57 36.02
N ALA A 457 -20.49 8.53 35.20
CA ALA A 457 -20.71 7.14 35.60
C ALA A 457 -19.42 6.32 35.76
N LEU A 458 -18.26 6.91 35.57
CA LEU A 458 -16.94 6.21 35.71
C LEU A 458 -16.33 6.54 37.07
N PRO A 459 -16.25 5.59 38.01
CA PRO A 459 -15.60 5.81 39.29
C PRO A 459 -14.10 6.03 39.11
N GLY A 460 -13.57 7.06 39.76
CA GLY A 460 -12.14 7.40 39.72
C GLY A 460 -11.72 8.44 38.68
N LEU A 461 -12.64 8.88 37.80
CA LEU A 461 -12.42 9.99 36.86
C LEU A 461 -13.52 11.04 37.03
N PRO A 462 -13.40 11.98 37.98
CA PRO A 462 -14.40 13.02 38.16
C PRO A 462 -14.48 13.91 36.92
N ALA A 463 -15.69 14.20 36.45
CA ALA A 463 -15.93 15.03 35.26
C ALA A 463 -15.30 16.41 35.32
N THR A 464 -15.01 16.92 36.54
CA THR A 464 -14.43 18.25 36.76
C THR A 464 -12.91 18.31 36.64
N SER A 465 -12.20 17.17 36.54
CA SER A 465 -10.74 17.20 36.43
C SER A 465 -10.29 17.78 35.08
N PRO A 466 -9.19 18.56 35.02
CA PRO A 466 -8.67 19.08 33.76
C PRO A 466 -8.39 17.98 32.74
N PHE A 467 -8.00 16.82 33.21
CA PHE A 467 -7.70 15.64 32.44
C PHE A 467 -8.97 15.08 31.75
N THR A 468 -10.04 14.93 32.50
CA THR A 468 -11.35 14.50 31.99
C THR A 468 -11.92 15.55 31.02
N GLN A 469 -11.80 16.83 31.34
CA GLN A 469 -12.26 17.93 30.48
C GLN A 469 -11.56 17.97 29.13
N SER A 470 -10.30 17.54 29.06
CA SER A 470 -9.56 17.45 27.78
C SER A 470 -10.19 16.44 26.79
N LEU A 471 -10.88 15.42 27.29
CA LEU A 471 -11.65 14.45 26.49
C LEU A 471 -13.09 14.90 26.26
N LEU A 472 -13.78 15.41 27.32
CA LEU A 472 -15.19 15.78 27.24
C LEU A 472 -15.45 17.00 26.36
N THR A 473 -14.53 17.96 26.30
CA THR A 473 -14.70 19.14 25.46
C THR A 473 -14.86 18.80 23.97
N PRO A 474 -13.91 18.08 23.34
CA PRO A 474 -14.05 17.70 21.94
C PRO A 474 -15.18 16.65 21.72
N TYR A 475 -15.43 15.77 22.69
CA TYR A 475 -16.52 14.80 22.61
C TYR A 475 -17.89 15.52 22.53
N ARG A 476 -18.16 16.47 23.43
CA ARG A 476 -19.39 17.26 23.42
C ARG A 476 -19.52 18.17 22.22
N GLU A 477 -18.40 18.67 21.69
CA GLU A 477 -18.36 19.44 20.44
C GLU A 477 -18.85 18.58 19.26
N ALA A 478 -18.29 17.37 19.08
CA ALA A 478 -18.74 16.47 18.04
C ALA A 478 -20.23 16.13 18.17
N GLN A 479 -20.70 15.84 19.38
CA GLN A 479 -22.13 15.56 19.62
C GLN A 479 -23.03 16.73 19.22
N ARG A 480 -22.63 17.96 19.51
CA ARG A 480 -23.38 19.18 19.10
C ARG A 480 -23.41 19.32 17.57
N LEU A 481 -22.28 19.03 16.88
CA LEU A 481 -22.20 19.09 15.42
C LEU A 481 -23.07 17.99 14.77
N LEU A 482 -23.08 16.80 15.33
CA LEU A 482 -23.92 15.70 14.88
C LEU A 482 -25.42 16.02 15.08
N ALA A 483 -25.81 16.56 16.23
CA ALA A 483 -27.19 16.95 16.52
C ALA A 483 -27.71 18.07 15.61
N LYS A 484 -26.88 19.07 15.29
CA LYS A 484 -27.26 20.17 14.38
C LYS A 484 -27.56 19.67 12.96
N ARG A 485 -26.89 18.61 12.51
CA ARG A 485 -27.04 18.06 11.16
C ARG A 485 -28.18 17.07 11.02
N SER A 486 -28.63 16.46 12.10
CA SER A 486 -29.81 15.58 12.09
C SER A 486 -31.13 16.34 11.87
N GLY A 487 -31.13 17.66 12.03
CA GLY A 487 -32.29 18.53 11.85
C GLY A 487 -32.37 19.27 10.51
N ASN A 488 -31.42 19.14 9.59
CA ASN A 488 -31.40 19.91 8.36
C ASN A 488 -30.76 19.14 7.20
N ASP A 489 -31.57 18.48 6.41
CA ASP A 489 -31.15 17.75 5.20
C ASP A 489 -30.88 18.70 3.99
N GLN A 490 -30.08 19.75 4.16
CA GLN A 490 -29.51 20.49 3.03
C GLN A 490 -28.05 20.84 3.27
N PRO A 491 -27.14 20.61 2.29
CA PRO A 491 -25.73 20.99 2.43
C PRO A 491 -25.57 22.51 2.29
N THR A 492 -25.55 23.20 3.43
CA THR A 492 -25.15 24.61 3.45
C THR A 492 -23.63 24.67 3.73
N ILE A 493 -22.87 25.09 2.75
CA ILE A 493 -21.46 25.42 2.91
C ILE A 493 -21.39 26.63 3.87
N VAL A 494 -21.05 26.35 5.14
CA VAL A 494 -20.81 27.41 6.12
C VAL A 494 -19.34 27.83 6.02
N THR A 495 -19.08 28.87 5.24
CA THR A 495 -17.82 29.62 5.36
C THR A 495 -17.82 30.36 6.68
N SER A 496 -16.91 30.00 7.58
CA SER A 496 -16.74 30.68 8.86
C SER A 496 -16.32 32.16 8.65
N PRO A 497 -16.98 33.14 9.31
CA PRO A 497 -16.62 34.55 9.18
C PRO A 497 -15.19 34.89 9.65
N ALA A 498 -14.58 34.05 10.45
CA ALA A 498 -13.21 34.23 10.93
C ALA A 498 -12.14 34.03 9.83
N ALA A 499 -12.41 33.19 8.82
CA ALA A 499 -11.49 32.98 7.70
C ALA A 499 -11.49 34.16 6.70
N ALA A 500 -12.59 34.89 6.61
CA ALA A 500 -12.70 36.08 5.75
C ALA A 500 -11.95 37.29 6.35
N ALA A 501 -11.89 37.42 7.67
CA ALA A 501 -11.20 38.54 8.34
C ALA A 501 -9.67 38.41 8.30
N ASN A 502 -9.12 37.20 8.25
CA ASN A 502 -7.67 37.00 8.12
C ASN A 502 -7.17 37.21 6.68
N ARG A 503 -7.93 36.88 5.65
CA ARG A 503 -7.54 37.18 4.25
C ARG A 503 -7.52 38.67 3.91
N ALA A 504 -8.32 39.50 4.59
CA ALA A 504 -8.33 40.94 4.39
C ALA A 504 -7.17 41.66 5.08
N ARG A 505 -6.50 41.03 6.05
CA ARG A 505 -5.34 41.60 6.72
C ARG A 505 -3.99 41.27 6.09
N GLU A 506 -3.92 40.19 5.29
CA GLU A 506 -2.68 39.77 4.62
C GLU A 506 -2.43 40.45 3.26
N SER A 507 -3.41 41.18 2.72
CA SER A 507 -3.27 41.88 1.44
C SER A 507 -2.67 43.32 1.56
N SER A 508 -2.29 43.79 2.74
CA SER A 508 -1.81 45.19 2.94
C SER A 508 -0.39 45.33 3.46
N SER A 509 0.44 44.27 3.45
CA SER A 509 1.86 44.43 3.79
C SER A 509 2.76 43.63 2.87
N SER A 510 2.94 44.15 1.65
CA SER A 510 4.00 43.71 0.74
C SER A 510 5.15 44.74 0.82
N SER A 511 6.28 44.37 1.33
CA SER A 511 7.56 44.53 0.64
C SER A 511 8.72 44.07 1.49
N LYS A 512 9.57 43.32 0.84
CA LYS A 512 10.98 42.99 1.12
C LYS A 512 11.26 41.67 1.83
N ALA A 513 11.89 40.89 1.02
CA ALA A 513 13.09 40.09 1.25
C ALA A 513 12.92 38.63 1.63
N ASP A 514 13.42 37.84 0.72
CA ASP A 514 14.28 36.67 0.88
C ASP A 514 13.66 35.32 1.28
N THR A 515 13.48 34.54 0.20
CA THR A 515 14.03 33.17 0.02
C THR A 515 14.09 32.28 1.27
N ALA A 516 12.95 31.69 1.61
CA ALA A 516 12.93 30.39 2.25
C ALA A 516 11.81 29.57 1.60
N LEU A 517 12.17 28.77 0.60
CA LEU A 517 11.29 27.79 -0.02
C LEU A 517 10.87 26.76 1.01
N SER A 518 9.70 26.98 1.58
CA SER A 518 9.04 26.05 2.48
C SER A 518 8.60 24.80 1.71
N LEU A 519 9.08 23.64 2.17
CA LEU A 519 8.75 22.28 1.70
C LEU A 519 7.28 21.87 1.99
N ALA A 520 6.40 22.81 2.35
CA ALA A 520 5.03 22.53 2.79
C ALA A 520 4.00 22.40 1.67
N ASN A 521 4.29 22.80 0.43
CA ASN A 521 3.26 22.89 -0.64
C ASN A 521 3.16 21.65 -1.55
N LEU A 522 3.66 20.48 -1.16
CA LEU A 522 3.61 19.28 -2.02
C LEU A 522 2.64 18.18 -1.53
N THR A 523 1.88 18.43 -0.48
CA THR A 523 0.90 17.46 0.06
C THR A 523 -0.56 17.84 -0.18
N GLU A 524 -0.88 19.05 -0.67
CA GLU A 524 -2.26 19.53 -0.76
C GLU A 524 -3.02 19.22 -2.07
N THR A 525 -2.43 18.57 -3.05
CA THR A 525 -3.08 18.43 -4.39
C THR A 525 -3.84 17.12 -4.60
N ARG A 526 -4.08 16.30 -3.59
CA ARG A 526 -4.73 14.99 -3.83
C ARG A 526 -6.05 14.71 -3.11
N GLU A 527 -6.52 15.60 -2.22
CA GLU A 527 -7.77 15.40 -1.48
C GLU A 527 -8.95 16.30 -1.92
N ASN A 528 -8.75 17.24 -2.83
CA ASN A 528 -9.81 18.14 -3.27
C ASN A 528 -10.69 17.61 -4.43
N ASP A 529 -10.43 16.42 -4.98
CA ASP A 529 -11.15 15.88 -6.14
C ASP A 529 -12.26 14.85 -5.82
N ALA A 530 -12.59 14.66 -4.56
CA ALA A 530 -13.61 13.67 -4.18
C ALA A 530 -15.09 14.09 -4.44
N ALA A 531 -15.32 15.26 -5.05
CA ALA A 531 -16.67 15.74 -5.38
C ALA A 531 -16.93 16.04 -6.86
N ALA A 532 -15.94 15.86 -7.73
CA ALA A 532 -16.14 15.85 -9.18
C ALA A 532 -16.15 14.38 -9.64
N THR A 533 -17.13 14.02 -10.45
CA THR A 533 -17.12 12.76 -11.22
C THR A 533 -15.69 12.54 -11.75
N PRO A 534 -15.03 11.40 -11.50
CA PRO A 534 -13.67 11.19 -11.95
C PRO A 534 -13.67 11.15 -13.48
N THR A 535 -13.38 12.29 -14.11
CA THR A 535 -12.83 12.26 -15.45
C THR A 535 -11.48 11.57 -15.31
N SER A 536 -11.34 10.40 -15.92
CA SER A 536 -10.05 9.67 -15.99
C SER A 536 -8.94 10.70 -16.29
N PRO A 537 -7.87 10.74 -15.48
CA PRO A 537 -6.79 11.70 -15.75
C PRO A 537 -6.29 11.49 -17.17
N ALA A 538 -6.02 12.58 -17.88
CA ALA A 538 -5.50 12.50 -19.25
C ALA A 538 -4.27 11.58 -19.28
N PRO A 539 -4.13 10.72 -20.32
CA PRO A 539 -3.00 9.78 -20.40
C PRO A 539 -1.69 10.56 -20.37
N ALA A 540 -0.78 10.14 -19.49
CA ALA A 540 0.50 10.80 -19.25
C ALA A 540 1.63 9.77 -19.10
N VAL A 541 2.84 10.15 -19.52
CA VAL A 541 4.05 9.37 -19.31
C VAL A 541 4.34 9.20 -17.82
N ALA A 542 4.53 7.98 -17.37
CA ALA A 542 4.81 7.69 -15.97
C ALA A 542 6.27 8.02 -15.63
N ILE A 543 6.51 8.84 -14.58
CA ILE A 543 7.84 9.03 -13.99
C ILE A 543 7.88 8.30 -12.66
N ALA A 544 8.67 7.24 -12.56
CA ALA A 544 8.62 6.28 -11.48
C ALA A 544 9.97 6.09 -10.78
N ALA A 545 9.95 5.73 -9.49
CA ALA A 545 11.05 4.98 -8.92
C ALA A 545 10.93 3.50 -9.36
N PRO A 546 12.03 2.73 -9.34
CA PRO A 546 11.97 1.34 -9.77
C PRO A 546 10.89 0.52 -9.05
N GLU A 547 10.75 0.70 -7.76
CA GLU A 547 9.75 0.05 -6.93
C GLU A 547 8.30 0.42 -7.30
N ASP A 548 8.10 1.60 -7.87
CA ASP A 548 6.77 2.07 -8.29
C ASP A 548 6.27 1.34 -9.55
N LEU A 549 7.15 0.67 -10.31
CA LEU A 549 6.78 -0.12 -11.49
C LEU A 549 6.06 -1.44 -11.14
N PHE A 550 6.12 -1.85 -9.88
CA PHE A 550 5.56 -3.14 -9.49
C PHE A 550 4.05 -3.21 -9.81
N GLY A 551 3.63 -4.30 -10.44
CA GLY A 551 2.25 -4.53 -10.83
C GLY A 551 1.81 -3.86 -12.14
N HIS A 552 2.58 -2.92 -12.69
CA HIS A 552 2.29 -2.27 -13.96
C HIS A 552 3.11 -2.90 -15.10
N THR A 553 2.64 -2.73 -16.34
CA THR A 553 3.36 -3.10 -17.55
C THR A 553 3.31 -1.94 -18.55
N PHE A 554 4.42 -1.68 -19.24
CA PHE A 554 4.55 -0.61 -20.21
C PHE A 554 5.09 -1.16 -21.52
N GLU A 555 4.70 -0.56 -22.64
CA GLU A 555 5.31 -0.91 -23.94
C GLU A 555 6.77 -0.50 -23.96
N VAL A 556 7.05 0.70 -23.45
CA VAL A 556 8.39 1.29 -23.43
C VAL A 556 8.77 1.66 -22.00
N VAL A 557 9.91 1.19 -21.54
CA VAL A 557 10.53 1.61 -20.29
C VAL A 557 11.88 2.27 -20.61
N ILE A 558 12.10 3.48 -20.11
CA ILE A 558 13.37 4.19 -20.19
C ILE A 558 13.98 4.23 -18.79
N PHE A 559 15.07 3.54 -18.58
CA PHE A 559 15.80 3.57 -17.30
C PHE A 559 16.86 4.67 -17.39
N GLY A 560 16.53 5.86 -16.89
CA GLY A 560 17.39 7.02 -16.96
C GLY A 560 18.29 7.20 -15.74
N GLY A 561 19.37 7.97 -15.92
CA GLY A 561 20.39 8.13 -14.89
C GLY A 561 21.10 6.82 -14.56
N PHE A 562 21.37 6.00 -15.56
CA PHE A 562 22.05 4.72 -15.36
C PHE A 562 23.55 4.91 -15.22
N VAL A 563 23.94 5.55 -14.11
CA VAL A 563 25.31 5.99 -13.81
C VAL A 563 25.76 5.56 -12.41
N ASN A 564 27.08 5.46 -12.23
CA ASN A 564 27.70 5.25 -10.91
C ASN A 564 27.35 6.40 -9.96
N GLY A 565 26.87 6.06 -8.77
CA GLY A 565 26.32 7.00 -7.79
C GLY A 565 24.81 6.92 -7.69
N PHE A 566 24.10 6.53 -8.75
CA PHE A 566 22.67 6.24 -8.73
C PHE A 566 22.41 4.74 -8.62
N ILE A 567 22.97 3.96 -9.54
CA ILE A 567 22.94 2.50 -9.54
C ILE A 567 24.26 1.96 -10.18
N PRO A 568 25.17 1.38 -9.38
CA PRO A 568 25.13 1.29 -7.92
C PRO A 568 25.15 2.67 -7.22
N SER A 569 24.70 2.69 -5.96
CA SER A 569 24.75 3.91 -5.15
C SER A 569 26.19 4.40 -4.92
N ARG A 570 26.40 5.70 -4.63
CA ARG A 570 27.72 6.27 -4.38
C ARG A 570 28.54 5.46 -3.36
N ASP A 571 27.89 5.03 -2.27
CA ASP A 571 28.56 4.30 -1.20
C ASP A 571 29.03 2.90 -1.65
N MET A 572 28.42 2.34 -2.69
CA MET A 572 28.83 1.08 -3.33
C MET A 572 30.01 1.26 -4.29
N CYS A 573 30.15 2.45 -4.88
CA CYS A 573 31.29 2.77 -5.76
C CYS A 573 32.59 2.92 -4.96
N ASP A 574 32.51 3.25 -3.67
CA ASP A 574 33.66 3.32 -2.77
C ASP A 574 33.91 1.96 -2.09
N PRO A 575 35.04 1.28 -2.38
CA PRO A 575 35.32 -0.05 -1.83
C PRO A 575 35.41 -0.13 -0.31
N GLY A 576 35.66 1.00 0.37
CA GLY A 576 35.85 1.07 1.81
C GLY A 576 34.57 1.30 2.61
N VAL A 577 33.46 1.72 1.96
CA VAL A 577 32.24 2.17 2.67
C VAL A 577 31.28 1.01 2.94
N ILE A 578 30.95 0.22 1.94
CA ILE A 578 30.10 -0.98 2.09
C ILE A 578 30.91 -2.23 1.78
N VAL A 579 31.03 -3.11 2.77
CA VAL A 579 31.88 -4.30 2.68
C VAL A 579 31.15 -5.60 3.09
N GLY A 580 31.70 -6.73 2.71
CA GLY A 580 31.22 -8.06 3.12
C GLY A 580 29.78 -8.35 2.70
N GLY A 581 29.02 -9.00 3.60
CA GLY A 581 27.63 -9.41 3.32
C GLY A 581 26.67 -8.26 3.02
N ALA A 582 26.96 -7.03 3.50
CA ALA A 582 26.15 -5.85 3.16
C ALA A 582 26.32 -5.45 1.68
N ARG A 583 27.53 -5.56 1.14
CA ARG A 583 27.82 -5.31 -0.28
C ARG A 583 27.09 -6.33 -1.17
N VAL A 584 27.19 -7.61 -0.85
CA VAL A 584 26.50 -8.67 -1.60
C VAL A 584 24.98 -8.47 -1.64
N ARG A 585 24.38 -8.08 -0.51
CA ARG A 585 22.94 -7.78 -0.47
C ARG A 585 22.57 -6.56 -1.33
N GLN A 586 23.39 -5.50 -1.30
CA GLN A 586 23.10 -4.31 -2.11
C GLN A 586 23.26 -4.60 -3.60
N GLU A 587 24.27 -5.36 -4.00
CA GLU A 587 24.44 -5.80 -5.39
C GLU A 587 23.24 -6.65 -5.87
N ALA A 588 22.73 -7.53 -5.01
CA ALA A 588 21.53 -8.29 -5.31
C ALA A 588 20.31 -7.37 -5.49
N THR A 589 20.14 -6.39 -4.60
CA THR A 589 19.04 -5.39 -4.70
C THR A 589 19.14 -4.55 -5.98
N ASP A 590 20.34 -4.14 -6.37
CA ASP A 590 20.55 -3.37 -7.60
C ASP A 590 20.20 -4.20 -8.85
N ARG A 591 20.63 -5.48 -8.89
CA ARG A 591 20.25 -6.41 -9.97
C ARG A 591 18.75 -6.68 -10.03
N ASP A 592 18.10 -6.84 -8.88
CA ASP A 592 16.66 -6.99 -8.80
C ASP A 592 15.93 -5.74 -9.32
N THR A 593 16.45 -4.55 -9.01
CA THR A 593 15.94 -3.26 -9.51
C THR A 593 15.98 -3.19 -11.03
N ILE A 594 17.10 -3.61 -11.63
CA ILE A 594 17.25 -3.68 -13.08
C ILE A 594 16.31 -4.72 -13.69
N ALA A 595 16.25 -5.91 -13.09
CA ALA A 595 15.37 -6.99 -13.51
C ALA A 595 13.90 -6.60 -13.46
N LEU A 596 13.48 -5.76 -12.49
CA LEU A 596 12.12 -5.25 -12.44
C LEU A 596 11.80 -4.38 -13.65
N ALA A 597 12.67 -3.44 -14.03
CA ALA A 597 12.46 -2.63 -15.21
C ALA A 597 12.36 -3.51 -16.49
N GLU A 598 13.18 -4.54 -16.60
CA GLU A 598 13.09 -5.52 -17.70
C GLU A 598 11.77 -6.30 -17.70
N GLN A 599 11.25 -6.65 -16.52
CA GLN A 599 9.98 -7.38 -16.40
C GLN A 599 8.80 -6.53 -16.84
N ARG A 600 8.86 -5.22 -16.61
CA ARG A 600 7.75 -4.29 -16.84
C ARG A 600 7.74 -3.70 -18.25
N ALA A 601 8.82 -3.82 -19.00
CA ALA A 601 8.88 -3.48 -20.42
C ALA A 601 8.32 -4.63 -21.27
N THR A 602 7.38 -4.36 -22.17
CA THR A 602 6.82 -5.40 -23.06
C THR A 602 7.39 -5.37 -24.47
N ARG A 603 7.86 -4.22 -24.95
CA ARG A 603 8.41 -4.03 -26.29
C ARG A 603 9.83 -3.52 -26.27
N ARG A 604 10.11 -2.41 -25.56
CA ARG A 604 11.41 -1.75 -25.56
C ARG A 604 11.87 -1.36 -24.15
N LEU A 605 13.15 -1.60 -23.86
CA LEU A 605 13.85 -1.10 -22.67
C LEU A 605 15.08 -0.34 -23.11
N LEU A 606 15.11 0.96 -22.81
CA LEU A 606 16.26 1.83 -23.10
C LEU A 606 16.91 2.25 -21.78
N PHE A 607 18.21 2.03 -21.66
CA PHE A 607 19.02 2.60 -20.59
C PHE A 607 19.64 3.91 -21.09
N THR A 608 19.61 4.97 -20.27
CA THR A 608 20.30 6.23 -20.60
C THR A 608 21.28 6.62 -19.51
N SER A 609 22.39 7.22 -19.90
CA SER A 609 23.43 7.74 -19.03
C SER A 609 23.97 9.06 -19.54
N PHE A 610 24.72 9.79 -18.71
CA PHE A 610 25.42 11.01 -19.09
C PHE A 610 26.88 10.94 -18.63
N GLU A 611 27.77 11.62 -19.39
CA GLU A 611 29.21 11.53 -19.19
C GLU A 611 29.78 12.67 -18.33
N SER A 612 29.04 13.77 -18.17
CA SER A 612 29.54 14.92 -17.39
C SER A 612 28.40 15.74 -16.75
N CYS A 613 28.74 16.46 -15.70
CA CYS A 613 27.91 17.54 -15.13
C CYS A 613 28.79 18.52 -14.32
N ASP A 614 28.26 19.68 -13.93
CA ASP A 614 28.93 20.59 -13.03
C ASP A 614 29.07 19.99 -11.61
N LEU A 615 30.08 20.45 -10.86
CA LEU A 615 30.43 19.90 -9.55
C LEU A 615 29.28 20.06 -8.53
N GLU A 616 28.63 21.22 -8.51
CA GLU A 616 27.53 21.49 -7.58
C GLU A 616 26.36 20.53 -7.81
N THR A 617 26.01 20.32 -9.07
CA THR A 617 24.97 19.34 -9.46
C THR A 617 25.39 17.91 -9.12
N ALA A 618 26.66 17.52 -9.36
CA ALA A 618 27.15 16.19 -9.02
C ALA A 618 27.05 15.90 -7.52
N GLU A 619 27.43 16.87 -6.68
CA GLU A 619 27.31 16.76 -5.21
C GLU A 619 25.86 16.70 -4.76
N ARG A 620 25.00 17.58 -5.28
CA ARG A 620 23.57 17.61 -4.96
C ARG A 620 22.85 16.31 -5.35
N LEU A 621 23.23 15.71 -6.46
CA LEU A 621 22.72 14.43 -6.94
C LEU A 621 23.40 13.23 -6.29
N ARG A 622 24.46 13.43 -5.48
CA ARG A 622 25.24 12.38 -4.81
C ARG A 622 25.88 11.39 -5.80
N LEU A 623 26.36 11.89 -6.93
CA LEU A 623 27.03 11.08 -7.94
C LEU A 623 28.41 10.61 -7.46
N HIS A 624 28.88 9.49 -8.00
CA HIS A 624 30.28 9.12 -7.89
C HIS A 624 31.11 9.97 -8.86
N ILE A 625 32.16 10.62 -8.35
CA ILE A 625 32.98 11.56 -9.09
C ILE A 625 34.39 11.00 -9.20
N PRO A 626 34.76 10.29 -10.29
CA PRO A 626 36.09 9.76 -10.45
C PRO A 626 37.13 10.85 -10.79
N ARG A 627 36.69 11.93 -11.47
CA ARG A 627 37.59 13.02 -11.90
C ARG A 627 36.86 14.36 -12.00
N ILE A 628 37.55 15.43 -11.57
CA ILE A 628 37.11 16.82 -11.74
C ILE A 628 38.01 17.50 -12.76
N ARG A 629 37.41 18.22 -13.72
CA ARG A 629 38.09 19.03 -14.73
C ARG A 629 37.68 20.48 -14.61
N LEU A 630 38.56 21.39 -15.02
CA LEU A 630 38.24 22.81 -15.16
C LEU A 630 38.04 23.11 -16.65
N ARG A 631 36.82 23.43 -17.08
CA ARG A 631 36.51 23.85 -18.45
C ARG A 631 35.92 25.25 -18.43
N ASN A 632 36.52 26.20 -19.14
CA ASN A 632 36.01 27.59 -19.22
C ASN A 632 35.75 28.24 -17.86
N GLY A 633 36.55 27.96 -16.83
CA GLY A 633 36.35 28.47 -15.48
C GLY A 633 35.31 27.73 -14.65
N VAL A 634 34.58 26.77 -15.20
CA VAL A 634 33.60 25.95 -14.50
C VAL A 634 34.20 24.59 -14.13
N ARG A 635 34.01 24.15 -12.90
CA ARG A 635 34.39 22.79 -12.45
C ARG A 635 33.37 21.79 -12.96
N THR A 636 33.81 20.91 -13.87
CA THR A 636 32.98 19.84 -14.46
C THR A 636 33.50 18.49 -13.98
N CYS A 637 32.61 17.60 -13.64
CA CYS A 637 32.88 16.25 -13.20
C CYS A 637 32.71 15.26 -14.36
N ASP A 638 33.63 14.34 -14.52
CA ASP A 638 33.43 13.15 -15.36
C ASP A 638 32.50 12.20 -14.59
N ILE A 639 31.54 11.64 -15.27
CA ILE A 639 30.56 10.68 -14.70
C ILE A 639 30.68 9.39 -15.49
N GLU A 640 30.77 8.28 -14.80
CA GLU A 640 30.85 6.96 -15.42
C GLU A 640 29.47 6.32 -15.52
N PRO A 641 29.16 5.64 -16.64
CA PRO A 641 27.96 4.82 -16.71
C PRO A 641 27.99 3.71 -15.66
N SER A 642 26.84 3.17 -15.34
CA SER A 642 26.71 2.10 -14.35
C SER A 642 27.60 0.89 -14.66
N ASN A 643 28.29 0.37 -13.66
CA ASN A 643 29.10 -0.85 -13.78
C ASN A 643 28.26 -2.07 -14.22
N TYR A 644 26.95 -2.07 -13.99
CA TYR A 644 26.04 -3.14 -14.42
C TYR A 644 25.81 -3.19 -15.93
N LEU A 645 26.21 -2.15 -16.71
CA LEU A 645 26.09 -2.19 -18.18
C LEU A 645 26.85 -3.35 -18.82
N GLN A 646 27.97 -3.72 -18.25
CA GLN A 646 28.76 -4.85 -18.75
C GLN A 646 28.05 -6.19 -18.55
N GLU A 647 27.30 -6.33 -17.45
CA GLU A 647 26.52 -7.54 -17.16
C GLU A 647 25.30 -7.69 -18.09
N LEU A 648 24.79 -6.57 -18.62
CA LEU A 648 23.59 -6.54 -19.44
C LEU A 648 23.82 -6.94 -20.91
N ASN A 649 25.08 -7.06 -21.37
CA ASN A 649 25.44 -7.40 -22.74
C ASN A 649 24.70 -6.55 -23.80
N LEU A 650 24.56 -5.24 -23.54
CA LEU A 650 23.85 -4.31 -24.42
C LEU A 650 24.76 -3.90 -25.58
N GLY A 651 24.28 -4.04 -26.81
CA GLY A 651 24.97 -3.50 -27.99
C GLY A 651 25.09 -1.97 -27.89
N ILE A 652 26.29 -1.43 -28.03
CA ILE A 652 26.53 0.02 -28.02
C ILE A 652 25.94 0.60 -29.30
N ARG A 653 24.80 1.31 -29.22
CA ARG A 653 24.41 2.27 -30.25
C ARG A 653 25.18 3.56 -29.98
N GLN A 654 26.31 3.76 -30.62
CA GLN A 654 26.96 5.09 -30.69
C GLN A 654 26.04 5.98 -31.54
N THR A 655 25.52 7.05 -30.96
CA THR A 655 24.93 8.14 -31.75
C THR A 655 26.05 8.71 -32.59
N SER A 656 26.05 8.41 -33.90
CA SER A 656 26.85 9.13 -34.88
C SER A 656 26.46 10.61 -34.78
N GLY A 657 27.36 11.41 -34.20
CA GLY A 657 27.27 12.86 -34.27
C GLY A 657 27.18 13.32 -35.74
N PRO A 658 26.61 14.51 -36.01
CA PRO A 658 26.52 15.01 -37.36
C PRO A 658 27.93 15.02 -37.98
N THR A 659 28.12 14.21 -39.00
CA THR A 659 29.32 14.24 -39.86
C THR A 659 29.41 15.62 -40.48
N ASP A 660 30.38 16.39 -40.02
CA ASP A 660 30.81 17.64 -40.62
C ASP A 660 31.39 17.33 -42.01
N GLN A 661 30.50 17.32 -43.01
CA GLN A 661 30.90 17.28 -44.42
C GLN A 661 31.01 18.70 -44.92
N SER A 662 32.19 19.32 -44.74
CA SER A 662 32.59 20.45 -45.60
C SER A 662 34.08 20.73 -45.45
N HIS A 663 34.88 20.14 -46.29
CA HIS A 663 36.03 20.83 -46.89
C HIS A 663 36.27 20.28 -48.29
N PRO A 664 36.01 21.05 -49.36
CA PRO A 664 36.56 20.76 -50.67
C PRO A 664 38.02 21.19 -50.68
N SER A 665 38.90 20.24 -50.96
CA SER A 665 40.29 20.49 -51.31
C SER A 665 40.39 21.19 -52.64
N ALA A 666 41.08 22.35 -52.66
CA ALA A 666 41.72 22.92 -53.84
C ALA A 666 43.14 22.43 -53.92
#